data_e9a9fe94961753435ca5162b3246e448
#
_entry.id   e9a9fe94961753435ca5162b3246e448
#
_cell.length_a   1.000
_cell.length_b   1.000
_cell.length_c   1.000
_cell.angle_alpha   90.00
_cell.angle_beta   90.00
_cell.angle_gamma   90.00
#
_symmetry.space_group_name_H-M   'P 1'
#
loop_
_entity.id
_entity.type
_entity.pdbx_description
1 polymer ?
#
loop_
_entity_poly.entity_id
_entity_poly.type
_entity_poly.pdbx_seq_one_letter_code
_entity_poly.pdbx_strand_id
1 'polypeptide(L)'
;SRGLGDVYKRQAIKEYKVGGLLFSGGQLSDQVLLTNYAQSLAEVPLLITFDGEWGLAMRLKGTSRFPRNRVLGCIQDNELLYEYGKEVARQCKEIGVQINFAPVADVDVNPRNPVINTRSFGGDPRNVAQKVVAYARGLEDGGVLSVCKHFPGHGDTEVDSHKALPVLNFDRARLDSIELFPFKEAVKAGLGGMMVGHLEVPELGKNPASISSHIIYNLLCRELGFQGLVFTDALEMKGISQNENICAQALIAGNDLLLAPRNLKRELDGVLNAVKSGKLSEELITEKCRKVLTYKYVLGLKNKPHIQLSGLEKRLNRPETKELILRLQKAAITVPANVNGTLPLDSKLRGTVVLNIGKTPGAGLAFYNRLQNTLSLTRVVARPDSMEAIRKRLLGSQRVIVVVTSDDYKKYKTMLDSLPADLPVIYVFLMPLKSMLDMEGYWKKAAAVVLGHTDESVIQEYVADVLVGKAVADGRLSVAVADLFKPGDGVTITPKVSRIYRPEDYGMDSKILEKIDRIAMEGIKAKAYPGCQILILKDGKPVYDKSFGTFTYESDRKVEKDDLYDLASLTKTTATLLAVMKLYDEGKFGLTDRISQYIPALKGTDKERVTIEELLLHQSGIPAFWPFYKETIDKDSYKGSFYRARPDASHHTQIDTRLYVIDKFDYRKELMAKTFSADYPLQVADSMFLHRSFRDSIMVQIGRIPLKDRRYRY
;
A
#
# COMPACT_ATOMS: atom_id res chain seq x y z
N SER A 1 -24.12 -10.52 -34.71
CA SER A 1 -24.32 -11.79 -35.45
C SER A 1 -23.60 -12.95 -34.75
N ARG A 2 -24.32 -13.68 -33.87
CA ARG A 2 -23.76 -14.79 -33.06
C ARG A 2 -23.28 -15.98 -33.93
N GLY A 3 -23.87 -16.29 -35.08
CA GLY A 3 -23.57 -17.47 -35.87
C GLY A 3 -22.27 -17.46 -36.70
N LEU A 4 -21.97 -16.38 -37.38
CA LEU A 4 -20.73 -16.22 -38.17
C LEU A 4 -19.46 -16.22 -37.30
N GLY A 5 -19.53 -15.59 -36.11
CA GLY A 5 -18.43 -15.58 -35.17
C GLY A 5 -18.00 -16.94 -34.63
N ASP A 6 -18.93 -17.89 -34.51
CA ASP A 6 -18.65 -19.26 -34.02
C ASP A 6 -17.95 -20.13 -35.08
N VAL A 7 -18.25 -19.94 -36.33
CA VAL A 7 -17.56 -20.64 -37.45
C VAL A 7 -16.08 -20.20 -37.49
N TYR A 8 -15.79 -18.91 -37.44
CA TYR A 8 -14.40 -18.40 -37.42
C TYR A 8 -13.62 -18.86 -36.18
N LYS A 9 -14.24 -18.87 -35.00
CA LYS A 9 -13.60 -19.36 -33.76
C LYS A 9 -13.28 -20.86 -33.89
N ARG A 10 -14.21 -21.67 -34.38
CA ARG A 10 -13.99 -23.09 -34.60
C ARG A 10 -12.85 -23.31 -35.60
N GLN A 11 -12.80 -22.56 -36.69
CA GLN A 11 -11.75 -22.63 -37.69
C GLN A 11 -10.38 -22.25 -37.06
N ALA A 12 -10.31 -21.17 -36.32
CA ALA A 12 -9.09 -20.75 -35.64
C ALA A 12 -8.53 -21.82 -34.71
N ILE A 13 -9.41 -22.52 -33.97
CA ILE A 13 -9.01 -23.56 -33.02
C ILE A 13 -8.67 -24.88 -33.70
N LYS A 14 -9.53 -25.37 -34.63
CA LYS A 14 -9.40 -26.69 -35.22
C LYS A 14 -8.42 -26.74 -36.41
N GLU A 15 -8.47 -25.73 -37.29
CA GLU A 15 -7.66 -25.71 -38.51
C GLU A 15 -6.33 -24.97 -38.29
N TYR A 16 -6.38 -23.76 -37.69
CA TYR A 16 -5.17 -22.95 -37.49
C TYR A 16 -4.48 -23.23 -36.17
N LYS A 17 -5.09 -24.01 -35.25
CA LYS A 17 -4.51 -24.45 -33.96
C LYS A 17 -3.89 -23.31 -33.16
N VAL A 18 -4.63 -22.18 -33.02
CA VAL A 18 -4.17 -21.03 -32.25
C VAL A 18 -3.80 -21.39 -30.80
N GLY A 19 -2.82 -20.76 -30.23
CA GLY A 19 -2.31 -21.07 -28.90
C GLY A 19 -3.17 -20.54 -27.76
N GLY A 20 -4.01 -19.53 -28.02
CA GLY A 20 -4.87 -18.89 -27.01
C GLY A 20 -5.96 -18.01 -27.62
N LEU A 21 -6.78 -17.40 -26.76
CA LEU A 21 -7.85 -16.48 -27.10
C LEU A 21 -7.82 -15.25 -26.21
N LEU A 22 -8.06 -14.07 -26.80
CA LEU A 22 -8.27 -12.83 -26.09
C LEU A 22 -9.76 -12.49 -26.02
N PHE A 23 -10.29 -12.27 -24.83
CA PHE A 23 -11.64 -11.76 -24.63
C PHE A 23 -11.66 -10.25 -24.54
N SER A 24 -12.36 -9.60 -25.44
CA SER A 24 -12.46 -8.14 -25.55
C SER A 24 -13.59 -7.52 -24.73
N GLY A 25 -14.53 -8.32 -24.21
CA GLY A 25 -15.63 -7.88 -23.37
C GLY A 25 -16.98 -8.55 -23.68
N GLY A 26 -17.96 -8.34 -22.80
CA GLY A 26 -19.32 -8.88 -22.95
C GLY A 26 -20.02 -9.18 -21.65
N GLN A 27 -20.97 -10.10 -21.68
CA GLN A 27 -21.61 -10.62 -20.48
C GLN A 27 -20.74 -11.71 -19.86
N LEU A 28 -20.79 -11.83 -18.54
CA LEU A 28 -20.04 -12.82 -17.78
C LEU A 28 -20.39 -14.27 -18.21
N SER A 29 -21.67 -14.56 -18.39
CA SER A 29 -22.14 -15.88 -18.88
C SER A 29 -21.60 -16.22 -20.25
N ASP A 30 -21.60 -15.26 -21.17
CA ASP A 30 -21.13 -15.49 -22.54
C ASP A 30 -19.63 -15.82 -22.56
N GLN A 31 -18.85 -15.11 -21.75
CA GLN A 31 -17.42 -15.36 -21.65
C GLN A 31 -17.13 -16.78 -21.13
N VAL A 32 -17.81 -17.22 -20.06
CA VAL A 32 -17.63 -18.58 -19.50
C VAL A 32 -18.05 -19.67 -20.48
N LEU A 33 -19.22 -19.53 -21.10
CA LEU A 33 -19.71 -20.49 -22.09
C LEU A 33 -18.76 -20.60 -23.28
N LEU A 34 -18.26 -19.46 -23.79
CA LEU A 34 -17.29 -19.45 -24.89
C LEU A 34 -15.95 -20.05 -24.48
N THR A 35 -15.47 -19.80 -23.25
CA THR A 35 -14.25 -20.40 -22.74
C THR A 35 -14.37 -21.92 -22.66
N ASN A 36 -15.45 -22.46 -22.06
CA ASN A 36 -15.68 -23.88 -21.95
C ASN A 36 -15.79 -24.52 -23.34
N TYR A 37 -16.54 -23.89 -24.26
CA TYR A 37 -16.67 -24.36 -25.63
C TYR A 37 -15.34 -24.39 -26.37
N ALA A 38 -14.56 -23.32 -26.31
CA ALA A 38 -13.25 -23.23 -26.95
C ALA A 38 -12.28 -24.30 -26.41
N GLN A 39 -12.22 -24.48 -25.08
CA GLN A 39 -11.40 -25.52 -24.46
C GLN A 39 -11.83 -26.94 -24.87
N SER A 40 -13.12 -27.19 -25.07
CA SER A 40 -13.60 -28.49 -25.54
C SER A 40 -13.17 -28.82 -26.97
N LEU A 41 -13.02 -27.82 -27.84
CA LEU A 41 -12.55 -27.94 -29.22
C LEU A 41 -11.05 -28.14 -29.36
N ALA A 42 -10.28 -27.58 -28.47
CA ALA A 42 -8.81 -27.50 -28.57
C ALA A 42 -8.17 -28.86 -28.25
N GLU A 43 -7.21 -29.31 -29.05
CA GLU A 43 -6.36 -30.47 -28.76
C GLU A 43 -5.40 -30.18 -27.62
N VAL A 44 -4.67 -29.04 -27.73
CA VAL A 44 -3.83 -28.49 -26.70
C VAL A 44 -4.59 -27.35 -26.00
N PRO A 45 -4.74 -27.37 -24.68
CA PRO A 45 -5.50 -26.33 -23.97
C PRO A 45 -5.08 -24.91 -24.34
N LEU A 46 -6.07 -24.03 -24.49
CA LEU A 46 -5.87 -22.65 -24.91
C LEU A 46 -5.48 -21.76 -23.73
N LEU A 47 -4.53 -20.85 -23.91
CA LEU A 47 -4.33 -19.71 -23.02
C LEU A 47 -5.50 -18.74 -23.18
N ILE A 48 -6.26 -18.52 -22.13
CA ILE A 48 -7.29 -17.49 -22.11
C ILE A 48 -6.70 -16.23 -21.54
N THR A 49 -6.75 -15.16 -22.32
CA THR A 49 -6.17 -13.87 -21.96
C THR A 49 -7.23 -12.80 -21.87
N PHE A 50 -6.96 -11.76 -21.10
CA PHE A 50 -7.93 -10.75 -20.76
C PHE A 50 -7.25 -9.40 -20.47
N ASP A 51 -7.88 -8.27 -20.82
CA ASP A 51 -7.48 -6.93 -20.42
C ASP A 51 -8.24 -6.52 -19.15
N GLY A 52 -7.69 -6.82 -18.00
CA GLY A 52 -8.26 -6.46 -16.72
C GLY A 52 -7.38 -5.50 -15.92
N GLU A 53 -7.01 -4.35 -16.52
CA GLU A 53 -6.09 -3.37 -15.91
C GLU A 53 -6.55 -2.87 -14.53
N TRP A 54 -7.87 -2.73 -14.33
CA TRP A 54 -8.52 -2.45 -13.05
C TRP A 54 -9.58 -3.50 -12.70
N GLY A 55 -9.25 -4.78 -12.93
CA GLY A 55 -10.12 -5.93 -12.66
C GLY A 55 -11.09 -6.24 -13.77
N LEU A 56 -11.95 -7.26 -13.54
CA LEU A 56 -12.84 -7.80 -14.56
C LEU A 56 -13.88 -6.79 -15.07
N ALA A 57 -14.29 -5.83 -14.23
CA ALA A 57 -15.28 -4.82 -14.59
C ALA A 57 -14.83 -3.88 -15.74
N MET A 58 -13.54 -3.92 -16.11
CA MET A 58 -13.06 -3.26 -17.32
C MET A 58 -13.76 -3.77 -18.57
N ARG A 59 -14.07 -5.05 -18.62
CA ARG A 59 -14.60 -5.75 -19.81
C ARG A 59 -15.91 -6.48 -19.57
N LEU A 60 -16.18 -6.96 -18.35
CA LEU A 60 -17.32 -7.81 -18.04
C LEU A 60 -18.33 -7.12 -17.14
N LYS A 61 -19.60 -7.16 -17.54
CA LYS A 61 -20.70 -6.63 -16.73
C LYS A 61 -21.01 -7.60 -15.59
N GLY A 62 -21.54 -7.05 -14.47
CA GLY A 62 -21.93 -7.85 -13.29
C GLY A 62 -20.79 -8.20 -12.35
N THR A 63 -19.59 -7.62 -12.54
CA THR A 63 -18.45 -7.80 -11.64
C THR A 63 -18.15 -6.53 -10.84
N SER A 64 -17.54 -6.71 -9.67
CA SER A 64 -17.14 -5.59 -8.79
C SER A 64 -16.14 -4.68 -9.48
N ARG A 65 -16.36 -3.37 -9.32
CA ARG A 65 -15.54 -2.33 -9.97
C ARG A 65 -14.48 -1.79 -9.01
N PHE A 66 -13.22 -2.04 -9.30
CA PHE A 66 -12.09 -1.45 -8.58
C PHE A 66 -11.81 0.00 -9.04
N PRO A 67 -11.13 0.80 -8.22
CA PRO A 67 -10.64 2.12 -8.64
C PRO A 67 -9.72 2.03 -9.87
N ARG A 68 -9.68 3.10 -10.66
CA ARG A 68 -8.75 3.20 -11.79
C ARG A 68 -7.30 3.31 -11.30
N ASN A 69 -6.34 2.90 -12.12
CA ASN A 69 -4.93 2.89 -11.76
C ASN A 69 -4.41 4.25 -11.30
N ARG A 70 -4.85 5.36 -11.91
CA ARG A 70 -4.49 6.72 -11.45
C ARG A 70 -4.90 6.98 -10.00
N VAL A 71 -6.02 6.45 -9.55
CA VAL A 71 -6.48 6.53 -8.14
C VAL A 71 -5.66 5.60 -7.27
N LEU A 72 -5.41 4.37 -7.73
CA LEU A 72 -4.56 3.40 -7.04
C LEU A 72 -3.11 3.92 -6.87
N GLY A 73 -2.63 4.73 -7.80
CA GLY A 73 -1.34 5.41 -7.72
C GLY A 73 -1.21 6.41 -6.57
N CYS A 74 -2.31 6.88 -6.00
CA CYS A 74 -2.31 7.76 -4.81
C CYS A 74 -2.03 6.99 -3.50
N ILE A 75 -2.23 5.69 -3.47
CA ILE A 75 -2.08 4.85 -2.26
C ILE A 75 -0.61 4.73 -1.88
N GLN A 76 -0.29 4.84 -0.59
CA GLN A 76 1.08 4.72 -0.10
C GLN A 76 1.43 3.27 0.29
N ASP A 77 0.47 2.50 0.76
CA ASP A 77 0.63 1.11 1.14
C ASP A 77 0.64 0.18 -0.10
N ASN A 78 1.82 -0.29 -0.48
CA ASN A 78 1.98 -1.20 -1.62
C ASN A 78 1.51 -2.64 -1.29
N GLU A 79 1.41 -3.04 -0.03
CA GLU A 79 0.84 -4.34 0.34
C GLU A 79 -0.64 -4.40 -0.03
N LEU A 80 -1.37 -3.29 0.09
CA LEU A 80 -2.75 -3.20 -0.35
C LEU A 80 -2.89 -3.38 -1.88
N LEU A 81 -1.89 -2.96 -2.66
CA LEU A 81 -1.83 -3.20 -4.12
C LEU A 81 -1.53 -4.68 -4.44
N TYR A 82 -0.73 -5.34 -3.62
CA TYR A 82 -0.48 -6.79 -3.73
C TYR A 82 -1.75 -7.59 -3.41
N GLU A 83 -2.46 -7.27 -2.32
CA GLU A 83 -3.76 -7.89 -2.01
C GLU A 83 -4.77 -7.70 -3.14
N TYR A 84 -4.80 -6.51 -3.74
CA TYR A 84 -5.63 -6.21 -4.92
C TYR A 84 -5.26 -7.11 -6.10
N GLY A 85 -3.97 -7.29 -6.39
CA GLY A 85 -3.49 -8.20 -7.43
C GLY A 85 -3.95 -9.65 -7.20
N LYS A 86 -3.85 -10.14 -5.96
CA LYS A 86 -4.33 -11.49 -5.58
C LYS A 86 -5.84 -11.65 -5.78
N GLU A 87 -6.63 -10.64 -5.43
CA GLU A 87 -8.08 -10.69 -5.62
C GLU A 87 -8.44 -10.69 -7.11
N VAL A 88 -7.77 -9.88 -7.95
CA VAL A 88 -7.98 -9.91 -9.41
C VAL A 88 -7.58 -11.27 -9.98
N ALA A 89 -6.48 -11.86 -9.53
CA ALA A 89 -6.07 -13.21 -9.95
C ALA A 89 -7.13 -14.27 -9.59
N ARG A 90 -7.66 -14.22 -8.37
CA ARG A 90 -8.75 -15.09 -7.94
C ARG A 90 -9.96 -14.97 -8.87
N GLN A 91 -10.37 -13.74 -9.18
CA GLN A 91 -11.49 -13.50 -10.10
C GLN A 91 -11.19 -13.99 -11.52
N CYS A 92 -9.99 -13.79 -12.03
CA CYS A 92 -9.55 -14.32 -13.32
C CYS A 92 -9.65 -15.86 -13.38
N LYS A 93 -9.22 -16.55 -12.31
CA LYS A 93 -9.31 -18.01 -12.22
C LYS A 93 -10.74 -18.51 -12.20
N GLU A 94 -11.67 -17.81 -11.53
CA GLU A 94 -13.10 -18.16 -11.52
C GLU A 94 -13.74 -18.13 -12.90
N ILE A 95 -13.19 -17.36 -13.83
CA ILE A 95 -13.67 -17.28 -15.23
C ILE A 95 -12.73 -17.96 -16.24
N GLY A 96 -11.72 -18.70 -15.75
CA GLY A 96 -10.80 -19.49 -16.57
C GLY A 96 -9.77 -18.69 -17.36
N VAL A 97 -9.38 -17.52 -16.87
CA VAL A 97 -8.33 -16.67 -17.43
C VAL A 97 -6.99 -17.03 -16.79
N GLN A 98 -5.97 -17.30 -17.61
CA GLN A 98 -4.61 -17.60 -17.19
C GLN A 98 -3.67 -16.39 -17.25
N ILE A 99 -3.96 -15.43 -18.13
CA ILE A 99 -3.09 -14.29 -18.38
C ILE A 99 -3.92 -12.99 -18.32
N ASN A 100 -3.52 -12.06 -17.46
CA ASN A 100 -4.08 -10.72 -17.45
C ASN A 100 -3.09 -9.74 -18.09
N PHE A 101 -3.49 -9.05 -19.16
CA PHE A 101 -2.69 -7.98 -19.77
C PHE A 101 -2.69 -6.72 -18.89
N ALA A 102 -2.11 -6.87 -17.73
CA ALA A 102 -1.90 -5.88 -16.68
C ALA A 102 -0.66 -6.27 -15.85
N PRO A 103 0.00 -5.32 -15.22
CA PRO A 103 -0.28 -3.88 -15.10
C PRO A 103 0.17 -3.03 -16.30
N VAL A 104 -0.41 -1.81 -16.37
CA VAL A 104 0.13 -0.74 -17.22
C VAL A 104 1.32 -0.11 -16.52
N ALA A 105 2.50 -0.24 -17.13
CA ALA A 105 3.76 0.26 -16.58
C ALA A 105 4.19 1.61 -17.20
N ASP A 106 3.38 2.14 -18.12
CA ASP A 106 3.62 3.46 -18.75
C ASP A 106 3.52 4.57 -17.71
N VAL A 107 4.44 5.54 -17.77
CA VAL A 107 4.51 6.70 -16.87
C VAL A 107 3.77 7.89 -17.50
N ASP A 108 2.71 8.38 -16.86
CA ASP A 108 1.83 9.44 -17.40
C ASP A 108 2.41 10.83 -17.13
N VAL A 109 3.44 11.19 -17.88
CA VAL A 109 4.11 12.51 -17.79
C VAL A 109 3.52 13.54 -18.74
N ASN A 110 2.76 13.12 -19.76
CA ASN A 110 2.15 14.01 -20.74
C ASN A 110 0.63 14.10 -20.54
N PRO A 111 0.08 15.22 -20.03
CA PRO A 111 -1.35 15.38 -19.81
C PRO A 111 -2.18 15.34 -21.11
N ARG A 112 -1.55 15.51 -22.29
CA ARG A 112 -2.17 15.41 -23.60
C ARG A 112 -2.22 13.99 -24.17
N ASN A 113 -1.64 13.01 -23.45
CA ASN A 113 -1.66 11.62 -23.90
C ASN A 113 -3.12 11.10 -24.01
N PRO A 114 -3.58 10.69 -25.21
CA PRO A 114 -4.97 10.29 -25.42
C PRO A 114 -5.25 8.85 -24.99
N VAL A 115 -4.23 8.03 -24.77
CA VAL A 115 -4.35 6.57 -24.59
C VAL A 115 -4.11 6.14 -23.15
N ILE A 116 -3.02 6.57 -22.55
CA ILE A 116 -2.57 6.09 -21.24
C ILE A 116 -3.36 6.74 -20.10
N ASN A 117 -3.20 8.02 -19.86
CA ASN A 117 -4.04 8.80 -18.96
C ASN A 117 -4.40 8.03 -17.64
N THR A 118 -5.69 7.81 -17.35
CA THR A 118 -6.17 7.13 -16.14
C THR A 118 -5.82 5.64 -16.04
N ARG A 119 -5.21 5.07 -17.09
CA ARG A 119 -4.71 3.69 -17.11
C ARG A 119 -3.37 3.54 -16.41
N SER A 120 -2.53 4.60 -16.38
CA SER A 120 -1.28 4.63 -15.61
C SER A 120 -1.52 4.80 -14.12
N PHE A 121 -0.57 4.31 -13.30
CA PHE A 121 -0.52 4.59 -11.85
C PHE A 121 -0.03 6.02 -11.55
N GLY A 122 0.50 6.77 -12.51
CA GLY A 122 0.88 8.17 -12.31
C GLY A 122 2.06 8.65 -13.16
N GLY A 123 2.57 9.82 -12.79
CA GLY A 123 3.64 10.52 -13.50
C GLY A 123 5.03 10.44 -12.84
N ASP A 124 5.15 9.77 -11.68
CA ASP A 124 6.44 9.48 -11.06
C ASP A 124 6.87 8.05 -11.41
N PRO A 125 7.99 7.84 -12.12
CA PRO A 125 8.47 6.52 -12.54
C PRO A 125 8.68 5.55 -11.37
N ARG A 126 9.16 6.04 -10.22
CA ARG A 126 9.42 5.22 -9.03
C ARG A 126 8.13 4.73 -8.39
N ASN A 127 7.16 5.63 -8.22
CA ASN A 127 5.85 5.26 -7.71
C ASN A 127 5.15 4.27 -8.66
N VAL A 128 5.17 4.53 -9.98
CA VAL A 128 4.62 3.60 -10.99
C VAL A 128 5.26 2.23 -10.87
N ALA A 129 6.61 2.15 -10.80
CA ALA A 129 7.33 0.89 -10.66
C ALA A 129 6.90 0.10 -9.42
N GLN A 130 6.79 0.75 -8.26
CA GLN A 130 6.35 0.11 -7.01
C GLN A 130 4.94 -0.47 -7.13
N LYS A 131 3.99 0.28 -7.72
CA LYS A 131 2.61 -0.18 -7.94
C LYS A 131 2.56 -1.34 -8.93
N VAL A 132 3.31 -1.24 -10.04
CA VAL A 132 3.44 -2.29 -11.06
C VAL A 132 3.93 -3.59 -10.43
N VAL A 133 5.03 -3.53 -9.68
CA VAL A 133 5.61 -4.73 -9.05
C VAL A 133 4.66 -5.33 -8.01
N ALA A 134 4.05 -4.52 -7.15
CA ALA A 134 3.14 -5.02 -6.12
C ALA A 134 1.91 -5.69 -6.74
N TYR A 135 1.25 -5.04 -7.70
CA TYR A 135 0.07 -5.59 -8.38
C TYR A 135 0.39 -6.86 -9.17
N ALA A 136 1.49 -6.84 -9.95
CA ALA A 136 1.89 -7.98 -10.76
C ALA A 136 2.28 -9.20 -9.90
N ARG A 137 3.02 -9.01 -8.80
CA ARG A 137 3.31 -10.09 -7.84
C ARG A 137 2.04 -10.68 -7.25
N GLY A 138 1.06 -9.85 -6.89
CA GLY A 138 -0.23 -10.30 -6.43
C GLY A 138 -0.96 -11.18 -7.47
N LEU A 139 -0.91 -10.80 -8.76
CA LEU A 139 -1.46 -11.60 -9.85
C LEU A 139 -0.76 -12.95 -9.97
N GLU A 140 0.58 -12.97 -9.98
CA GLU A 140 1.38 -14.18 -10.21
C GLU A 140 1.33 -15.13 -9.01
N ASP A 141 1.40 -14.64 -7.78
CA ASP A 141 1.19 -15.44 -6.56
C ASP A 141 -0.25 -15.99 -6.48
N GLY A 142 -1.21 -15.28 -7.08
CA GLY A 142 -2.58 -15.74 -7.28
C GLY A 142 -2.73 -16.79 -8.39
N GLY A 143 -1.67 -17.10 -9.14
CA GLY A 143 -1.64 -18.11 -10.22
C GLY A 143 -2.13 -17.60 -11.57
N VAL A 144 -2.06 -16.30 -11.83
CA VAL A 144 -2.38 -15.65 -13.11
C VAL A 144 -1.16 -14.88 -13.59
N LEU A 145 -0.68 -15.14 -14.80
CA LEU A 145 0.45 -14.45 -15.37
C LEU A 145 0.13 -12.96 -15.56
N SER A 146 0.96 -12.10 -15.00
CA SER A 146 0.94 -10.65 -15.25
C SER A 146 1.64 -10.33 -16.57
N VAL A 147 1.23 -9.26 -17.24
CA VAL A 147 1.90 -8.78 -18.45
C VAL A 147 2.04 -7.26 -18.37
N CYS A 148 3.25 -6.81 -18.06
CA CYS A 148 3.58 -5.38 -18.02
C CYS A 148 3.54 -4.77 -19.41
N LYS A 149 2.92 -3.59 -19.56
CA LYS A 149 2.69 -2.95 -20.87
C LYS A 149 2.74 -1.43 -20.80
N HIS A 150 3.11 -0.74 -21.86
CA HIS A 150 3.48 -1.17 -23.21
C HIS A 150 4.97 -0.87 -23.43
N PHE A 151 5.81 -1.88 -23.36
CA PHE A 151 7.26 -1.72 -23.52
C PHE A 151 7.60 -1.11 -24.91
N PRO A 152 8.56 -0.15 -25.04
CA PRO A 152 9.44 0.40 -24.00
C PRO A 152 8.87 1.61 -23.23
N GLY A 153 7.58 1.93 -23.34
CA GLY A 153 6.88 3.01 -22.65
C GLY A 153 6.04 3.85 -23.61
N HIS A 154 4.75 4.03 -23.30
CA HIS A 154 3.78 4.76 -24.15
C HIS A 154 3.26 6.03 -23.45
N GLY A 155 3.86 6.40 -22.29
CA GLY A 155 3.31 7.43 -21.42
C GLY A 155 3.46 8.86 -21.92
N ASP A 156 4.49 9.14 -22.72
CA ASP A 156 4.76 10.48 -23.26
C ASP A 156 4.54 10.56 -24.79
N THR A 157 3.36 10.16 -25.22
CA THR A 157 2.95 10.24 -26.62
C THR A 157 1.68 11.07 -26.77
N GLU A 158 1.54 11.78 -27.90
CA GLU A 158 0.34 12.57 -28.23
C GLU A 158 -0.52 11.92 -29.32
N VAL A 159 -0.06 10.81 -29.86
CA VAL A 159 -0.72 10.06 -30.93
C VAL A 159 -1.29 8.78 -30.38
N ASP A 160 -2.54 8.49 -30.74
CA ASP A 160 -3.22 7.24 -30.41
C ASP A 160 -2.70 6.11 -31.31
N SER A 161 -2.04 5.11 -30.73
CA SER A 161 -1.48 3.94 -31.44
C SER A 161 -2.54 3.10 -32.18
N HIS A 162 -3.82 3.23 -31.82
CA HIS A 162 -4.92 2.64 -32.59
C HIS A 162 -5.16 3.36 -33.93
N LYS A 163 -4.68 4.60 -34.10
CA LYS A 163 -4.92 5.44 -35.29
C LYS A 163 -3.68 5.64 -36.15
N ALA A 164 -2.51 5.78 -35.51
CA ALA A 164 -1.23 6.01 -36.18
C ALA A 164 -0.08 5.53 -35.30
N LEU A 165 1.14 5.48 -35.85
CA LEU A 165 2.35 5.09 -35.11
C LEU A 165 2.84 6.28 -34.25
N PRO A 166 2.86 6.19 -32.91
CA PRO A 166 3.45 7.21 -32.05
C PRO A 166 4.97 7.16 -32.13
N VAL A 167 5.61 8.33 -31.97
CA VAL A 167 7.08 8.47 -31.97
C VAL A 167 7.54 9.07 -30.66
N LEU A 168 8.55 8.45 -30.03
CA LEU A 168 9.23 8.93 -28.81
C LEU A 168 10.63 9.45 -29.19
N ASN A 169 10.79 10.77 -29.32
CA ASN A 169 12.05 11.43 -29.67
C ASN A 169 12.83 11.82 -28.40
N PHE A 170 13.29 10.83 -27.63
CA PHE A 170 14.07 11.04 -26.42
C PHE A 170 15.41 10.33 -26.53
N ASP A 171 16.42 10.89 -25.86
CA ASP A 171 17.71 10.24 -25.69
C ASP A 171 17.66 9.07 -24.72
N ARG A 172 18.69 8.27 -24.71
CA ARG A 172 18.79 7.08 -23.87
C ARG A 172 18.68 7.40 -22.37
N ALA A 173 19.27 8.49 -21.90
CA ALA A 173 19.26 8.88 -20.51
C ALA A 173 17.84 9.20 -20.02
N ARG A 174 17.05 9.92 -20.84
CA ARG A 174 15.64 10.19 -20.57
C ARG A 174 14.83 8.90 -20.60
N LEU A 175 14.99 8.05 -21.61
CA LEU A 175 14.28 6.77 -21.70
C LEU A 175 14.57 5.90 -20.48
N ASP A 176 15.82 5.81 -20.02
CA ASP A 176 16.25 5.01 -18.89
C ASP A 176 15.68 5.50 -17.55
N SER A 177 15.52 6.82 -17.42
CA SER A 177 15.06 7.44 -16.16
C SER A 177 13.55 7.49 -16.01
N ILE A 178 12.78 7.43 -17.08
CA ILE A 178 11.33 7.59 -17.07
C ILE A 178 10.65 6.38 -17.73
N GLU A 179 10.74 6.28 -19.06
CA GLU A 179 9.94 5.31 -19.81
C GLU A 179 10.29 3.87 -19.49
N LEU A 180 11.58 3.53 -19.47
CA LEU A 180 12.09 2.18 -19.19
C LEU A 180 12.14 1.85 -17.69
N PHE A 181 12.11 2.84 -16.81
CA PHE A 181 12.34 2.62 -15.38
C PHE A 181 11.37 1.60 -14.76
N PRO A 182 10.04 1.69 -14.93
CA PRO A 182 9.12 0.69 -14.36
C PRO A 182 9.32 -0.71 -14.94
N PHE A 183 9.68 -0.82 -16.21
CA PHE A 183 9.95 -2.11 -16.86
C PHE A 183 11.23 -2.75 -16.33
N LYS A 184 12.28 -1.97 -16.07
CA LYS A 184 13.52 -2.45 -15.42
C LYS A 184 13.22 -3.04 -14.04
N GLU A 185 12.43 -2.34 -13.24
CA GLU A 185 12.04 -2.83 -11.91
C GLU A 185 11.13 -4.07 -12.02
N ALA A 186 10.25 -4.15 -13.02
CA ALA A 186 9.47 -5.36 -13.30
C ALA A 186 10.34 -6.56 -13.65
N VAL A 187 11.38 -6.38 -14.48
CA VAL A 187 12.35 -7.42 -14.83
C VAL A 187 13.15 -7.86 -13.60
N LYS A 188 13.66 -6.92 -12.80
CA LYS A 188 14.36 -7.22 -11.54
C LYS A 188 13.49 -7.98 -10.54
N ALA A 189 12.20 -7.69 -10.53
CA ALA A 189 11.22 -8.39 -9.70
C ALA A 189 10.91 -9.81 -10.18
N GLY A 190 11.38 -10.21 -11.37
CA GLY A 190 11.18 -11.53 -11.96
C GLY A 190 9.79 -11.76 -12.53
N LEU A 191 9.08 -10.69 -12.94
CA LEU A 191 7.73 -10.81 -13.49
C LEU A 191 7.71 -11.55 -14.83
N GLY A 192 6.65 -12.34 -15.08
CA GLY A 192 6.64 -13.36 -16.10
C GLY A 192 6.17 -12.93 -17.50
N GLY A 193 5.58 -11.75 -17.66
CA GLY A 193 5.03 -11.29 -18.96
C GLY A 193 5.38 -9.85 -19.32
N MET A 194 5.63 -9.62 -20.62
CA MET A 194 5.90 -8.28 -21.19
C MET A 194 5.16 -8.10 -22.51
N MET A 195 4.44 -6.99 -22.67
CA MET A 195 3.80 -6.64 -23.95
C MET A 195 4.53 -5.47 -24.59
N VAL A 196 4.90 -5.63 -25.86
CA VAL A 196 5.61 -4.62 -26.64
C VAL A 196 4.62 -3.83 -27.46
N GLY A 197 4.59 -2.52 -27.25
CA GLY A 197 3.69 -1.58 -27.91
C GLY A 197 4.09 -1.27 -29.36
N HIS A 198 3.12 -0.73 -30.13
CA HIS A 198 3.37 -0.24 -31.49
C HIS A 198 3.77 1.24 -31.43
N LEU A 199 5.06 1.49 -31.24
CA LEU A 199 5.63 2.82 -31.19
C LEU A 199 7.05 2.83 -31.77
N GLU A 200 7.46 3.95 -32.35
CA GLU A 200 8.79 4.18 -32.87
C GLU A 200 9.62 4.92 -31.80
N VAL A 201 10.83 4.44 -31.56
CA VAL A 201 11.81 5.07 -30.67
C VAL A 201 13.10 5.23 -31.47
N PRO A 202 13.31 6.37 -32.15
CA PRO A 202 14.43 6.56 -33.05
C PRO A 202 15.80 6.32 -32.44
N GLU A 203 15.96 6.63 -31.15
CA GLU A 203 17.19 6.33 -30.36
C GLU A 203 17.48 4.83 -30.29
N LEU A 204 16.44 3.99 -30.30
CA LEU A 204 16.54 2.53 -30.22
C LEU A 204 16.39 1.84 -31.57
N GLY A 205 16.13 2.58 -32.65
CA GLY A 205 16.00 2.07 -34.01
C GLY A 205 14.78 2.60 -34.78
N LYS A 206 14.78 2.37 -36.11
CA LYS A 206 13.76 2.92 -37.00
C LYS A 206 12.50 2.08 -37.16
N ASN A 207 12.53 0.82 -36.68
CA ASN A 207 11.38 -0.07 -36.78
C ASN A 207 10.45 0.11 -35.57
N PRO A 208 9.14 -0.04 -35.76
CA PRO A 208 8.22 -0.11 -34.61
C PRO A 208 8.68 -1.14 -33.59
N ALA A 209 8.57 -0.81 -32.29
CA ALA A 209 9.13 -1.59 -31.22
C ALA A 209 8.71 -3.08 -31.26
N SER A 210 7.44 -3.36 -31.56
CA SER A 210 6.89 -4.71 -31.66
C SER A 210 7.47 -5.61 -32.77
N ILE A 211 8.22 -5.04 -33.72
CA ILE A 211 8.91 -5.77 -34.80
C ILE A 211 10.40 -5.44 -34.86
N SER A 212 10.97 -4.88 -33.79
CA SER A 212 12.35 -4.48 -33.67
C SER A 212 13.16 -5.48 -32.85
N SER A 213 14.05 -6.26 -33.49
CA SER A 213 14.97 -7.15 -32.78
C SER A 213 15.92 -6.39 -31.85
N HIS A 214 16.24 -5.14 -32.16
CA HIS A 214 17.06 -4.31 -31.30
C HIS A 214 16.35 -4.01 -29.98
N ILE A 215 15.06 -3.70 -30.02
CA ILE A 215 14.29 -3.38 -28.82
C ILE A 215 13.93 -4.65 -28.03
N ILE A 216 13.50 -5.73 -28.72
CA ILE A 216 13.03 -6.93 -28.02
C ILE A 216 14.21 -7.81 -27.62
N TYR A 217 15.01 -8.25 -28.58
CA TYR A 217 16.09 -9.19 -28.30
C TYR A 217 17.27 -8.52 -27.59
N ASN A 218 17.79 -7.39 -28.13
CA ASN A 218 18.99 -6.77 -27.54
C ASN A 218 18.67 -6.02 -26.25
N LEU A 219 17.69 -5.10 -26.24
CA LEU A 219 17.39 -4.29 -25.05
C LEU A 219 16.64 -5.12 -24.01
N LEU A 220 15.43 -5.64 -24.32
CA LEU A 220 14.58 -6.30 -23.33
C LEU A 220 15.19 -7.62 -22.83
N CYS A 221 15.56 -8.52 -23.76
CA CYS A 221 15.97 -9.88 -23.34
C CYS A 221 17.45 -9.94 -22.92
N ARG A 222 18.40 -9.31 -23.65
CA ARG A 222 19.83 -9.41 -23.31
C ARG A 222 20.30 -8.36 -22.31
N GLU A 223 20.00 -7.10 -22.55
CA GLU A 223 20.50 -6.01 -21.69
C GLU A 223 19.75 -5.95 -20.36
N LEU A 224 18.41 -5.98 -20.39
CA LEU A 224 17.60 -5.95 -19.17
C LEU A 224 17.44 -7.35 -18.52
N GLY A 225 17.71 -8.41 -19.26
CA GLY A 225 17.70 -9.78 -18.73
C GLY A 225 16.30 -10.40 -18.63
N PHE A 226 15.31 -9.92 -19.35
CA PHE A 226 13.95 -10.47 -19.32
C PHE A 226 13.89 -11.87 -19.95
N GLN A 227 13.31 -12.83 -19.22
CA GLN A 227 13.22 -14.24 -19.65
C GLN A 227 11.78 -14.76 -19.76
N GLY A 228 10.78 -13.93 -19.38
CA GLY A 228 9.37 -14.27 -19.43
C GLY A 228 8.78 -14.26 -20.84
N LEU A 229 7.46 -14.42 -20.94
CA LEU A 229 6.76 -14.39 -22.24
C LEU A 229 6.68 -12.96 -22.80
N VAL A 230 7.05 -12.80 -24.06
CA VAL A 230 6.95 -11.56 -24.80
C VAL A 230 5.75 -11.60 -25.74
N PHE A 231 4.87 -10.60 -25.59
CA PHE A 231 3.66 -10.43 -26.39
C PHE A 231 3.78 -9.21 -27.30
N THR A 232 3.22 -9.28 -28.50
CA THR A 232 2.93 -8.06 -29.26
C THR A 232 1.69 -7.39 -28.67
N ASP A 233 1.55 -6.09 -28.84
CA ASP A 233 0.23 -5.46 -28.80
C ASP A 233 -0.61 -5.95 -30.00
N ALA A 234 -1.90 -5.60 -30.06
CA ALA A 234 -2.82 -6.14 -31.07
C ALA A 234 -2.39 -5.75 -32.49
N LEU A 235 -2.02 -6.74 -33.31
CA LEU A 235 -1.50 -6.54 -34.68
C LEU A 235 -2.54 -6.01 -35.68
N GLU A 236 -3.82 -5.94 -35.30
CA GLU A 236 -4.87 -5.28 -36.09
C GLU A 236 -4.85 -3.74 -35.98
N MET A 237 -4.08 -3.17 -35.04
CA MET A 237 -4.00 -1.72 -34.82
C MET A 237 -3.35 -1.01 -36.01
N LYS A 238 -3.81 0.23 -36.32
CA LYS A 238 -3.29 1.02 -37.47
C LYS A 238 -1.88 1.58 -37.23
N GLY A 239 -1.43 1.64 -35.98
CA GLY A 239 -0.09 2.09 -35.62
C GLY A 239 1.04 1.18 -36.11
N ILE A 240 0.72 -0.05 -36.57
CA ILE A 240 1.70 -0.92 -37.20
C ILE A 240 1.43 -1.03 -38.72
N SER A 241 2.50 -1.05 -39.49
CA SER A 241 2.41 -1.19 -40.96
C SER A 241 1.68 -2.50 -41.33
N GLN A 242 0.79 -2.38 -42.33
CA GLN A 242 0.06 -3.55 -42.89
C GLN A 242 0.87 -4.27 -43.97
N ASN A 243 2.18 -4.13 -43.95
CA ASN A 243 3.07 -4.83 -44.88
C ASN A 243 2.90 -6.36 -44.71
N GLU A 244 3.29 -7.09 -45.74
CA GLU A 244 3.21 -8.54 -45.72
C GLU A 244 4.05 -9.15 -44.60
N ASN A 245 3.54 -10.24 -44.02
CA ASN A 245 4.24 -11.05 -43.05
C ASN A 245 4.55 -10.37 -41.70
N ILE A 246 3.67 -9.53 -41.17
CA ILE A 246 3.88 -8.84 -39.89
C ILE A 246 4.11 -9.82 -38.74
N CYS A 247 3.42 -10.97 -38.75
CA CYS A 247 3.59 -12.01 -37.75
C CYS A 247 4.97 -12.67 -37.82
N ALA A 248 5.50 -12.92 -39.02
CA ALA A 248 6.86 -13.43 -39.20
C ALA A 248 7.90 -12.43 -38.70
N GLN A 249 7.75 -11.13 -39.03
CA GLN A 249 8.64 -10.08 -38.52
C GLN A 249 8.63 -9.99 -37.01
N ALA A 250 7.46 -10.06 -36.36
CA ALA A 250 7.33 -10.02 -34.91
C ALA A 250 7.98 -11.25 -34.23
N LEU A 251 7.88 -12.44 -34.82
CA LEU A 251 8.56 -13.66 -34.32
C LEU A 251 10.08 -13.54 -34.42
N ILE A 252 10.59 -13.05 -35.57
CA ILE A 252 12.01 -12.82 -35.80
C ILE A 252 12.54 -11.76 -34.81
N ALA A 253 11.73 -10.74 -34.52
CA ALA A 253 12.11 -9.70 -33.57
C ALA A 253 12.25 -10.18 -32.12
N GLY A 254 11.64 -11.32 -31.76
CA GLY A 254 11.78 -11.93 -30.44
C GLY A 254 10.47 -12.20 -29.69
N ASN A 255 9.31 -11.77 -30.19
CA ASN A 255 8.03 -12.05 -29.53
C ASN A 255 7.76 -13.56 -29.47
N ASP A 256 7.09 -14.00 -28.41
CA ASP A 256 6.68 -15.40 -28.20
C ASP A 256 5.21 -15.62 -28.57
N LEU A 257 4.35 -14.63 -28.35
CA LEU A 257 2.92 -14.67 -28.61
C LEU A 257 2.46 -13.42 -29.37
N LEU A 258 1.69 -13.65 -30.43
CA LEU A 258 1.22 -12.63 -31.36
C LEU A 258 -0.27 -12.41 -31.16
N LEU A 259 -0.68 -11.17 -30.87
CA LEU A 259 -2.07 -10.85 -30.57
C LEU A 259 -2.84 -10.36 -31.79
N ALA A 260 -4.05 -10.86 -31.97
CA ALA A 260 -5.10 -10.35 -32.85
C ALA A 260 -4.60 -9.94 -34.25
N PRO A 261 -4.00 -10.86 -35.06
CA PRO A 261 -3.68 -10.56 -36.43
C PRO A 261 -4.96 -10.33 -37.27
N ARG A 262 -4.95 -9.37 -38.17
CA ARG A 262 -6.14 -9.01 -38.99
C ARG A 262 -6.68 -10.17 -39.84
N ASN A 263 -5.80 -10.95 -40.40
CA ASN A 263 -6.14 -12.10 -41.25
C ASN A 263 -5.29 -13.29 -40.86
N LEU A 264 -5.83 -14.13 -39.98
CA LEU A 264 -5.11 -15.23 -39.37
C LEU A 264 -4.53 -16.18 -40.41
N LYS A 265 -5.30 -16.51 -41.46
CA LYS A 265 -4.84 -17.44 -42.54
C LYS A 265 -3.62 -16.85 -43.27
N ARG A 266 -3.76 -15.62 -43.76
CA ARG A 266 -2.68 -14.95 -44.49
C ARG A 266 -1.39 -14.81 -43.65
N GLU A 267 -1.53 -14.44 -42.40
CA GLU A 267 -0.39 -14.30 -41.49
C GLU A 267 0.26 -15.63 -41.15
N LEU A 268 -0.54 -16.71 -40.99
CA LEU A 268 0.00 -18.05 -40.77
C LEU A 268 0.74 -18.55 -42.03
N ASP A 269 0.15 -18.38 -43.22
CA ASP A 269 0.82 -18.70 -44.48
C ASP A 269 2.13 -17.90 -44.64
N GLY A 270 2.15 -16.65 -44.23
CA GLY A 270 3.35 -15.80 -44.18
C GLY A 270 4.45 -16.32 -43.27
N VAL A 271 4.11 -16.80 -42.07
CA VAL A 271 5.06 -17.42 -41.15
C VAL A 271 5.60 -18.75 -41.75
N LEU A 272 4.73 -19.60 -42.30
CA LEU A 272 5.14 -20.85 -42.94
C LEU A 272 6.09 -20.59 -44.13
N ASN A 273 5.81 -19.60 -44.94
CA ASN A 273 6.68 -19.21 -46.05
C ASN A 273 8.03 -18.65 -45.55
N ALA A 274 8.06 -17.89 -44.44
CA ALA A 274 9.29 -17.41 -43.85
C ALA A 274 10.17 -18.58 -43.34
N VAL A 275 9.56 -19.62 -42.77
CA VAL A 275 10.28 -20.85 -42.38
C VAL A 275 10.81 -21.59 -43.62
N LYS A 276 9.98 -21.83 -44.63
CA LYS A 276 10.38 -22.52 -45.88
C LYS A 276 11.51 -21.81 -46.60
N SER A 277 11.55 -20.46 -46.57
CA SER A 277 12.59 -19.66 -47.21
C SER A 277 13.84 -19.48 -46.34
N GLY A 278 13.88 -20.05 -45.16
CA GLY A 278 15.01 -19.90 -44.20
C GLY A 278 15.13 -18.53 -43.54
N LYS A 279 14.15 -17.65 -43.69
CA LYS A 279 14.11 -16.34 -43.00
C LYS A 279 13.78 -16.45 -41.53
N LEU A 280 13.08 -17.52 -41.15
CA LEU A 280 12.73 -17.85 -39.79
C LEU A 280 13.10 -19.32 -39.57
N SER A 281 13.95 -19.62 -38.57
CA SER A 281 14.39 -21.00 -38.35
C SER A 281 13.33 -21.85 -37.63
N GLU A 282 13.32 -23.14 -37.90
CA GLU A 282 12.46 -24.11 -37.21
C GLU A 282 12.85 -24.25 -35.74
N GLU A 283 14.14 -24.13 -35.43
CA GLU A 283 14.65 -24.18 -34.06
C GLU A 283 14.07 -23.05 -33.22
N LEU A 284 14.02 -21.82 -33.76
CA LEU A 284 13.44 -20.67 -33.06
C LEU A 284 11.94 -20.87 -32.79
N ILE A 285 11.19 -21.39 -33.77
CA ILE A 285 9.78 -21.74 -33.59
C ILE A 285 9.60 -22.81 -32.52
N THR A 286 10.45 -23.84 -32.55
CA THR A 286 10.45 -24.93 -31.56
C THR A 286 10.75 -24.42 -30.15
N GLU A 287 11.74 -23.54 -30.01
CA GLU A 287 12.06 -22.91 -28.72
C GLU A 287 10.89 -22.08 -28.16
N LYS A 288 10.32 -21.22 -28.99
CA LYS A 288 9.16 -20.41 -28.61
C LYS A 288 7.95 -21.27 -28.27
N CYS A 289 7.65 -22.31 -29.04
CA CYS A 289 6.59 -23.25 -28.79
C CYS A 289 6.79 -23.96 -27.43
N ARG A 290 8.02 -24.45 -27.17
CA ARG A 290 8.37 -25.07 -25.89
C ARG A 290 8.14 -24.12 -24.73
N LYS A 291 8.58 -22.85 -24.85
CA LYS A 291 8.38 -21.81 -23.84
C LYS A 291 6.90 -21.58 -23.54
N VAL A 292 6.06 -21.44 -24.57
CA VAL A 292 4.59 -21.27 -24.43
C VAL A 292 3.94 -22.50 -23.79
N LEU A 293 4.35 -23.71 -24.17
CA LEU A 293 3.83 -24.95 -23.57
C LEU A 293 4.24 -25.09 -22.09
N THR A 294 5.45 -24.67 -21.74
CA THR A 294 5.90 -24.59 -20.33
C THR A 294 5.00 -23.68 -19.51
N TYR A 295 4.68 -22.49 -20.01
CA TYR A 295 3.75 -21.58 -19.32
C TYR A 295 2.33 -22.15 -19.24
N LYS A 296 1.83 -22.81 -20.28
CA LYS A 296 0.54 -23.52 -20.22
C LYS A 296 0.51 -24.55 -19.09
N TYR A 297 1.60 -25.30 -18.93
CA TYR A 297 1.72 -26.30 -17.88
C TYR A 297 1.76 -25.67 -16.49
N VAL A 298 2.62 -24.65 -16.28
CA VAL A 298 2.77 -23.94 -15.00
C VAL A 298 1.46 -23.23 -14.59
N LEU A 299 0.73 -22.66 -15.56
CA LEU A 299 -0.56 -22.00 -15.32
C LEU A 299 -1.74 -22.99 -15.17
N GLY A 300 -1.46 -24.27 -14.98
CA GLY A 300 -2.46 -25.29 -14.63
C GLY A 300 -3.32 -25.82 -15.78
N LEU A 301 -2.94 -25.56 -17.04
CA LEU A 301 -3.69 -26.02 -18.22
C LEU A 301 -3.45 -27.48 -18.57
N LYS A 302 -2.72 -28.26 -17.76
CA LYS A 302 -2.56 -29.71 -17.96
C LYS A 302 -3.89 -30.43 -18.07
N ASN A 303 -4.84 -30.08 -17.20
CA ASN A 303 -6.20 -30.57 -17.22
C ASN A 303 -7.11 -29.44 -17.70
N LYS A 304 -7.78 -29.59 -18.84
CA LYS A 304 -8.68 -28.56 -19.39
C LYS A 304 -9.69 -28.11 -18.31
N PRO A 305 -9.61 -26.92 -17.73
CA PRO A 305 -10.52 -26.51 -16.68
C PRO A 305 -11.93 -26.31 -17.25
N HIS A 306 -12.94 -26.86 -16.57
CA HIS A 306 -14.33 -26.57 -16.85
C HIS A 306 -14.86 -25.57 -15.81
N ILE A 307 -15.36 -24.44 -16.28
CA ILE A 307 -15.79 -23.33 -15.41
C ILE A 307 -17.27 -23.53 -15.07
N GLN A 308 -17.57 -23.53 -13.77
CA GLN A 308 -18.93 -23.62 -13.25
C GLN A 308 -19.64 -22.27 -13.33
N LEU A 309 -20.72 -22.19 -14.11
CA LEU A 309 -21.53 -20.98 -14.25
C LEU A 309 -22.44 -20.74 -13.04
N SER A 310 -22.95 -21.82 -12.41
CA SER A 310 -23.82 -21.70 -11.24
C SER A 310 -23.14 -20.99 -10.09
N GLY A 311 -23.77 -19.96 -9.54
CA GLY A 311 -23.24 -19.17 -8.42
C GLY A 311 -22.01 -18.30 -8.72
N LEU A 312 -21.60 -18.19 -9.99
CA LEU A 312 -20.37 -17.48 -10.38
C LEU A 312 -20.37 -16.01 -9.95
N GLU A 313 -21.48 -15.30 -10.16
CA GLU A 313 -21.62 -13.90 -9.78
C GLU A 313 -21.39 -13.68 -8.27
N LYS A 314 -21.90 -14.60 -7.44
CA LYS A 314 -21.68 -14.56 -5.98
C LYS A 314 -20.22 -14.85 -5.63
N ARG A 315 -19.56 -15.80 -6.32
CA ARG A 315 -18.14 -16.09 -6.09
C ARG A 315 -17.22 -14.94 -6.51
N LEU A 316 -17.59 -14.18 -7.54
CA LEU A 316 -16.85 -13.01 -8.00
C LEU A 316 -17.02 -11.79 -7.07
N ASN A 317 -18.27 -11.54 -6.61
CA ASN A 317 -18.64 -10.34 -5.84
C ASN A 317 -18.76 -10.63 -4.33
N ARG A 318 -17.75 -11.24 -3.73
CA ARG A 318 -17.73 -11.59 -2.30
C ARG A 318 -17.72 -10.36 -1.40
N PRO A 319 -18.15 -10.49 -0.13
CA PRO A 319 -18.04 -9.41 0.86
C PRO A 319 -16.58 -8.89 0.99
N GLU A 320 -15.59 -9.79 1.01
CA GLU A 320 -14.17 -9.45 1.13
C GLU A 320 -13.68 -8.61 -0.06
N THR A 321 -14.20 -8.88 -1.28
CA THR A 321 -13.91 -8.06 -2.45
C THR A 321 -14.42 -6.63 -2.27
N LYS A 322 -15.63 -6.46 -1.72
CA LYS A 322 -16.20 -5.13 -1.45
C LYS A 322 -15.44 -4.40 -0.36
N GLU A 323 -15.01 -5.11 0.68
CA GLU A 323 -14.19 -4.55 1.75
C GLU A 323 -12.83 -4.08 1.22
N LEU A 324 -12.17 -4.89 0.38
CA LEU A 324 -10.92 -4.51 -0.27
C LEU A 324 -11.09 -3.26 -1.15
N ILE A 325 -12.15 -3.17 -1.94
CA ILE A 325 -12.45 -1.97 -2.75
C ILE A 325 -12.59 -0.75 -1.85
N LEU A 326 -13.30 -0.87 -0.73
CA LEU A 326 -13.46 0.22 0.21
C LEU A 326 -12.13 0.62 0.87
N ARG A 327 -11.27 -0.33 1.24
CA ARG A 327 -9.92 -0.06 1.76
C ARG A 327 -9.07 0.68 0.72
N LEU A 328 -9.09 0.26 -0.53
CA LEU A 328 -8.39 0.93 -1.65
C LEU A 328 -8.88 2.37 -1.84
N GLN A 329 -10.19 2.58 -1.85
CA GLN A 329 -10.78 3.92 -2.00
C GLN A 329 -10.39 4.84 -0.84
N LYS A 330 -10.44 4.36 0.41
CA LYS A 330 -10.05 5.13 1.59
C LYS A 330 -8.56 5.48 1.59
N ALA A 331 -7.69 4.51 1.28
CA ALA A 331 -6.25 4.71 1.22
C ALA A 331 -5.81 5.68 0.10
N ALA A 332 -6.64 5.87 -0.92
CA ALA A 332 -6.38 6.80 -2.01
C ALA A 332 -6.75 8.25 -1.68
N ILE A 333 -7.48 8.52 -0.59
CA ILE A 333 -7.91 9.89 -0.24
C ILE A 333 -6.70 10.77 -0.02
N THR A 334 -6.63 11.85 -0.79
CA THR A 334 -5.47 12.73 -0.86
C THR A 334 -5.83 14.15 -0.41
N VAL A 335 -4.94 14.79 0.33
CA VAL A 335 -5.06 16.20 0.73
C VAL A 335 -3.89 16.97 0.13
N PRO A 336 -3.98 17.46 -1.12
CA PRO A 336 -2.87 18.16 -1.77
C PRO A 336 -2.49 19.47 -1.10
N ALA A 337 -3.46 20.18 -0.54
CA ALA A 337 -3.25 21.46 0.13
C ALA A 337 -3.95 21.51 1.49
N ASN A 338 -3.24 22.02 2.50
CA ASN A 338 -3.76 22.30 3.84
C ASN A 338 -3.02 23.50 4.44
N VAL A 339 -3.44 24.71 4.03
CA VAL A 339 -2.79 25.97 4.38
C VAL A 339 -3.00 26.28 5.86
N ASN A 340 -1.91 26.60 6.56
CA ASN A 340 -1.91 26.95 7.99
C ASN A 340 -2.61 25.91 8.90
N GLY A 341 -2.63 24.65 8.51
CA GLY A 341 -3.29 23.61 9.29
C GLY A 341 -4.82 23.80 9.39
N THR A 342 -5.46 24.26 8.32
CA THR A 342 -6.92 24.44 8.26
C THR A 342 -7.67 23.16 8.63
N LEU A 343 -7.16 22.01 8.20
CA LEU A 343 -7.67 20.70 8.58
C LEU A 343 -6.76 20.06 9.65
N PRO A 344 -7.34 19.35 10.60
CA PRO A 344 -8.75 19.08 10.78
C PRO A 344 -9.50 20.27 11.40
N LEU A 345 -10.78 20.41 11.01
CA LEU A 345 -11.66 21.49 11.48
C LEU A 345 -12.02 21.31 12.96
N ASP A 346 -11.97 22.40 13.72
CA ASP A 346 -12.41 22.41 15.12
C ASP A 346 -13.96 22.33 15.20
N SER A 347 -14.46 21.49 16.09
CA SER A 347 -15.91 21.34 16.36
C SER A 347 -16.59 22.61 16.88
N LYS A 348 -15.82 23.56 17.42
CA LYS A 348 -16.32 24.86 17.90
C LYS A 348 -16.55 25.88 16.80
N LEU A 349 -16.13 25.61 15.57
CA LEU A 349 -16.31 26.52 14.44
C LEU A 349 -17.80 26.75 14.12
N ARG A 350 -18.13 27.99 13.85
CA ARG A 350 -19.49 28.45 13.46
C ARG A 350 -19.42 29.16 12.10
N GLY A 351 -20.57 29.48 11.53
CA GLY A 351 -20.65 30.24 10.29
C GLY A 351 -20.09 29.54 9.06
N THR A 352 -20.07 28.19 9.05
CA THR A 352 -19.61 27.41 7.91
C THR A 352 -20.76 27.07 6.97
N VAL A 353 -20.60 27.42 5.70
CA VAL A 353 -21.54 27.08 4.61
C VAL A 353 -20.97 25.96 3.76
N VAL A 354 -21.76 24.94 3.50
CA VAL A 354 -21.43 23.83 2.58
C VAL A 354 -22.19 24.07 1.26
N LEU A 355 -21.45 24.39 0.20
CA LEU A 355 -21.97 24.53 -1.15
C LEU A 355 -21.82 23.21 -1.91
N ASN A 356 -22.93 22.56 -2.24
CA ASN A 356 -22.94 21.33 -3.02
C ASN A 356 -23.14 21.64 -4.52
N ILE A 357 -22.19 21.21 -5.34
CA ILE A 357 -22.22 21.31 -6.81
C ILE A 357 -22.26 19.90 -7.40
N GLY A 358 -23.31 19.59 -8.13
CA GLY A 358 -23.48 18.28 -8.77
C GLY A 358 -24.72 18.22 -9.64
N LYS A 359 -24.92 17.10 -10.33
CA LYS A 359 -26.02 16.89 -11.31
C LYS A 359 -27.41 16.84 -10.66
N THR A 360 -27.49 16.51 -9.39
CA THR A 360 -28.77 16.39 -8.66
C THR A 360 -28.73 17.15 -7.35
N PRO A 361 -29.88 17.56 -6.83
CA PRO A 361 -29.98 18.22 -5.52
C PRO A 361 -29.45 17.37 -4.35
N GLY A 362 -29.42 16.05 -4.52
CA GLY A 362 -28.87 15.10 -3.54
C GLY A 362 -27.36 14.92 -3.59
N ALA A 363 -26.68 15.51 -4.56
CA ALA A 363 -25.23 15.41 -4.70
C ALA A 363 -24.51 15.89 -3.42
N GLY A 364 -23.57 15.09 -2.90
CA GLY A 364 -22.84 15.43 -1.68
C GLY A 364 -23.66 15.39 -0.38
N LEU A 365 -24.86 14.81 -0.39
CA LEU A 365 -25.73 14.79 0.79
C LEU A 365 -25.18 13.90 1.91
N ALA A 366 -24.59 12.75 1.60
CA ALA A 366 -24.01 11.87 2.61
C ALA A 366 -22.82 12.55 3.32
N PHE A 367 -21.98 13.28 2.58
CA PHE A 367 -20.92 14.12 3.14
C PHE A 367 -21.48 15.16 4.11
N TYR A 368 -22.49 15.93 3.69
CA TYR A 368 -23.12 16.96 4.52
C TYR A 368 -23.73 16.36 5.79
N ASN A 369 -24.53 15.30 5.67
CA ASN A 369 -25.19 14.64 6.80
C ASN A 369 -24.16 14.08 7.81
N ARG A 370 -23.04 13.56 7.34
CA ARG A 370 -21.96 13.10 8.22
C ARG A 370 -21.27 14.25 8.94
N LEU A 371 -20.95 15.31 8.20
CA LEU A 371 -20.21 16.46 8.74
C LEU A 371 -21.03 17.26 9.76
N GLN A 372 -22.36 17.41 9.57
CA GLN A 372 -23.25 18.12 10.50
C GLN A 372 -23.35 17.47 11.88
N ASN A 373 -22.99 16.18 12.02
CA ASN A 373 -22.93 15.53 13.32
C ASN A 373 -21.79 16.07 14.21
N THR A 374 -20.86 16.83 13.63
CA THR A 374 -19.72 17.39 14.34
C THR A 374 -19.66 18.91 14.30
N LEU A 375 -20.12 19.51 13.20
CA LEU A 375 -20.05 20.95 12.97
C LEU A 375 -21.45 21.56 12.79
N SER A 376 -21.62 22.80 13.22
CA SER A 376 -22.81 23.60 12.90
C SER A 376 -22.67 24.14 11.48
N LEU A 377 -23.51 23.65 10.55
CA LEU A 377 -23.38 23.92 9.12
C LEU A 377 -24.67 24.43 8.51
N THR A 378 -24.55 25.22 7.44
CA THR A 378 -25.67 25.59 6.56
C THR A 378 -25.44 24.96 5.18
N ARG A 379 -26.39 24.18 4.68
CA ARG A 379 -26.29 23.58 3.34
C ARG A 379 -26.87 24.54 2.28
N VAL A 380 -26.16 24.67 1.18
CA VAL A 380 -26.57 25.37 -0.03
C VAL A 380 -26.37 24.44 -1.23
N VAL A 381 -27.39 24.29 -2.06
CA VAL A 381 -27.31 23.53 -3.31
C VAL A 381 -27.15 24.50 -4.46
N ALA A 382 -26.13 24.32 -5.27
CA ALA A 382 -25.86 25.16 -6.41
C ALA A 382 -26.97 25.04 -7.47
N ARG A 383 -27.50 26.18 -7.90
CA ARG A 383 -28.53 26.31 -8.96
C ARG A 383 -28.18 27.49 -9.87
N PRO A 384 -28.15 27.33 -11.19
CA PRO A 384 -27.78 28.38 -12.12
C PRO A 384 -28.67 29.63 -12.07
N ASP A 385 -29.94 29.44 -11.78
CA ASP A 385 -30.96 30.50 -11.66
C ASP A 385 -30.89 31.32 -10.36
N SER A 386 -30.09 30.88 -9.40
CA SER A 386 -30.00 31.49 -8.06
C SER A 386 -28.59 31.94 -7.69
N MET A 387 -27.70 32.12 -8.67
CA MET A 387 -26.25 32.37 -8.42
C MET A 387 -25.99 33.59 -7.54
N GLU A 388 -26.71 34.71 -7.72
CA GLU A 388 -26.48 35.91 -6.90
C GLU A 388 -26.94 35.72 -5.45
N ALA A 389 -28.04 35.03 -5.21
CA ALA A 389 -28.51 34.70 -3.87
C ALA A 389 -27.52 33.74 -3.16
N ILE A 390 -27.00 32.77 -3.90
CA ILE A 390 -25.94 31.85 -3.40
C ILE A 390 -24.68 32.65 -3.04
N ARG A 391 -24.21 33.49 -3.96
CA ARG A 391 -23.03 34.35 -3.75
C ARG A 391 -23.16 35.20 -2.49
N LYS A 392 -24.28 35.89 -2.32
CA LYS A 392 -24.58 36.71 -1.14
C LYS A 392 -24.50 35.89 0.16
N ARG A 393 -24.98 34.64 0.12
CA ARG A 393 -24.94 33.74 1.28
C ARG A 393 -23.56 33.25 1.60
N LEU A 394 -22.74 32.98 0.58
CA LEU A 394 -21.32 32.61 0.76
C LEU A 394 -20.52 33.76 1.35
N LEU A 395 -20.70 34.98 0.85
CA LEU A 395 -20.03 36.18 1.37
C LEU A 395 -20.41 36.52 2.83
N GLY A 396 -21.58 36.12 3.29
CA GLY A 396 -22.02 36.28 4.69
C GLY A 396 -21.50 35.15 5.62
N SER A 397 -20.70 34.21 5.12
CA SER A 397 -20.17 33.10 5.91
C SER A 397 -18.75 33.38 6.41
N GLN A 398 -18.34 32.68 7.48
CA GLN A 398 -16.95 32.72 7.99
C GLN A 398 -16.03 31.73 7.28
N ARG A 399 -16.61 30.73 6.62
CA ARG A 399 -15.91 29.67 5.85
C ARG A 399 -16.85 29.00 4.87
N VAL A 400 -16.30 28.60 3.74
CA VAL A 400 -17.05 27.84 2.72
C VAL A 400 -16.39 26.49 2.50
N ILE A 401 -17.20 25.44 2.46
CA ILE A 401 -16.79 24.11 1.97
C ILE A 401 -17.51 23.88 0.65
N VAL A 402 -16.78 23.82 -0.44
CA VAL A 402 -17.32 23.58 -1.79
C VAL A 402 -17.16 22.08 -2.09
N VAL A 403 -18.28 21.37 -2.17
CA VAL A 403 -18.32 19.94 -2.49
C VAL A 403 -18.69 19.76 -3.95
N VAL A 404 -17.80 19.19 -4.73
CA VAL A 404 -17.94 19.01 -6.18
C VAL A 404 -18.05 17.51 -6.50
N THR A 405 -19.14 17.11 -7.13
CA THR A 405 -19.41 15.73 -7.52
C THR A 405 -19.53 15.52 -9.03
N SER A 406 -19.46 16.58 -9.82
CA SER A 406 -19.55 16.51 -11.30
C SER A 406 -18.93 17.72 -11.98
N ASP A 407 -18.76 17.65 -13.30
CA ASP A 407 -18.24 18.74 -14.16
C ASP A 407 -19.16 19.96 -14.23
N ASP A 408 -20.34 19.93 -13.58
CA ASP A 408 -21.26 21.08 -13.52
C ASP A 408 -20.67 22.31 -12.81
N TYR A 409 -19.58 22.15 -12.07
CA TYR A 409 -18.85 23.27 -11.45
C TYR A 409 -18.47 24.36 -12.46
N LYS A 410 -18.26 23.99 -13.74
CA LYS A 410 -17.95 24.93 -14.82
C LYS A 410 -18.98 26.03 -14.96
N LYS A 411 -20.25 25.74 -14.67
CA LYS A 411 -21.35 26.70 -14.68
C LYS A 411 -21.22 27.75 -13.56
N TYR A 412 -20.49 27.46 -12.50
CA TYR A 412 -20.33 28.32 -11.32
C TYR A 412 -18.97 29.00 -11.23
N LYS A 413 -18.13 28.86 -12.29
CA LYS A 413 -16.76 29.37 -12.29
C LYS A 413 -16.66 30.84 -11.92
N THR A 414 -17.43 31.70 -12.58
CA THR A 414 -17.42 33.15 -12.34
C THR A 414 -17.80 33.51 -10.91
N MET A 415 -18.77 32.80 -10.32
CA MET A 415 -19.18 33.00 -8.93
C MET A 415 -18.07 32.59 -7.95
N LEU A 416 -17.46 31.43 -8.17
CA LEU A 416 -16.37 30.94 -7.31
C LEU A 416 -15.11 31.82 -7.42
N ASP A 417 -14.78 32.32 -8.62
CA ASP A 417 -13.66 33.24 -8.85
C ASP A 417 -13.87 34.60 -8.16
N SER A 418 -15.14 35.01 -7.95
CA SER A 418 -15.50 36.26 -7.29
C SER A 418 -15.48 36.21 -5.77
N LEU A 419 -15.21 35.05 -5.15
CA LEU A 419 -15.09 34.95 -3.70
C LEU A 419 -13.82 35.67 -3.21
N PRO A 420 -13.91 36.42 -2.08
CA PRO A 420 -12.77 37.14 -1.51
C PRO A 420 -11.61 36.20 -1.15
N ALA A 421 -10.37 36.69 -1.29
CA ALA A 421 -9.19 35.91 -1.00
C ALA A 421 -9.00 35.61 0.49
N ASP A 422 -9.56 36.43 1.36
CA ASP A 422 -9.57 36.27 2.81
C ASP A 422 -10.66 35.35 3.35
N LEU A 423 -11.65 34.97 2.52
CA LEU A 423 -12.65 33.97 2.87
C LEU A 423 -12.04 32.56 2.75
N PRO A 424 -11.90 31.81 3.87
CA PRO A 424 -11.35 30.45 3.79
C PRO A 424 -12.28 29.52 3.02
N VAL A 425 -11.82 29.01 1.86
CA VAL A 425 -12.55 28.06 1.04
C VAL A 425 -11.86 26.71 1.05
N ILE A 426 -12.58 25.67 1.40
CA ILE A 426 -12.14 24.28 1.36
C ILE A 426 -12.83 23.61 0.17
N TYR A 427 -12.06 23.07 -0.76
CA TYR A 427 -12.58 22.30 -1.88
C TYR A 427 -12.54 20.80 -1.58
N VAL A 428 -13.67 20.13 -1.76
CA VAL A 428 -13.82 18.68 -1.60
C VAL A 428 -14.30 18.10 -2.94
N PHE A 429 -13.44 17.36 -3.59
CA PHE A 429 -13.73 16.74 -4.87
C PHE A 429 -14.12 15.28 -4.69
N LEU A 430 -15.39 14.97 -4.89
CA LEU A 430 -15.96 13.62 -4.85
C LEU A 430 -16.23 13.14 -6.28
N MET A 431 -15.19 13.12 -7.10
CA MET A 431 -15.24 12.79 -8.51
C MET A 431 -13.89 12.27 -9.02
N PRO A 432 -13.83 11.62 -10.19
CA PRO A 432 -12.57 11.09 -10.73
C PRO A 432 -11.48 12.15 -10.88
N LEU A 433 -10.23 11.82 -10.55
CA LEU A 433 -9.09 12.74 -10.54
C LEU A 433 -8.87 13.47 -11.89
N LYS A 434 -9.13 12.79 -13.00
CA LYS A 434 -9.03 13.42 -14.33
C LYS A 434 -9.89 14.68 -14.45
N SER A 435 -11.13 14.61 -13.98
CA SER A 435 -12.07 15.73 -14.05
C SER A 435 -11.69 16.90 -13.16
N MET A 436 -10.86 16.66 -12.13
CA MET A 436 -10.42 17.69 -11.19
C MET A 436 -9.23 18.50 -11.72
N LEU A 437 -8.46 17.98 -12.66
CA LEU A 437 -7.25 18.64 -13.19
C LEU A 437 -7.58 19.97 -13.88
N ASP A 438 -8.80 20.13 -14.39
CA ASP A 438 -9.27 21.38 -15.01
C ASP A 438 -9.57 22.49 -13.98
N MET A 439 -9.51 22.20 -12.67
CA MET A 439 -9.87 23.14 -11.59
C MET A 439 -8.66 23.79 -10.90
N GLU A 440 -7.49 23.74 -11.48
CA GLU A 440 -6.22 24.22 -10.89
C GLU A 440 -6.30 25.65 -10.32
N GLY A 441 -7.02 26.56 -10.99
CA GLY A 441 -7.19 27.95 -10.56
C GLY A 441 -7.82 28.08 -9.19
N TYR A 442 -8.68 27.15 -8.78
CA TYR A 442 -9.32 27.14 -7.47
C TYR A 442 -8.37 26.61 -6.38
N TRP A 443 -7.47 25.71 -6.74
CA TRP A 443 -6.53 25.13 -5.79
C TRP A 443 -5.55 26.16 -5.26
N LYS A 444 -5.16 27.15 -6.07
CA LYS A 444 -4.24 28.24 -5.67
C LYS A 444 -4.76 29.07 -4.49
N LYS A 445 -6.08 29.26 -4.39
CA LYS A 445 -6.74 30.11 -3.39
C LYS A 445 -7.37 29.31 -2.26
N ALA A 446 -7.27 27.98 -2.30
CA ALA A 446 -7.94 27.13 -1.33
C ALA A 446 -7.22 27.15 0.02
N ALA A 447 -7.98 27.24 1.11
CA ALA A 447 -7.47 26.98 2.46
C ALA A 447 -7.12 25.50 2.66
N ALA A 448 -7.89 24.60 2.03
CA ALA A 448 -7.55 23.19 1.90
C ALA A 448 -8.20 22.58 0.66
N VAL A 449 -7.62 21.49 0.16
CA VAL A 449 -8.16 20.67 -0.93
C VAL A 449 -8.16 19.21 -0.49
N VAL A 450 -9.29 18.52 -0.71
CA VAL A 450 -9.46 17.10 -0.38
C VAL A 450 -10.03 16.37 -1.59
N LEU A 451 -9.39 15.28 -1.97
CA LEU A 451 -9.76 14.44 -3.12
C LEU A 451 -10.30 13.10 -2.62
N GLY A 452 -11.61 12.87 -2.80
CA GLY A 452 -12.27 11.59 -2.46
C GLY A 452 -12.34 10.62 -3.64
N HIS A 453 -12.07 11.08 -4.88
CA HIS A 453 -12.00 10.31 -6.12
C HIS A 453 -13.29 9.63 -6.60
N THR A 454 -14.34 9.59 -5.79
CA THR A 454 -15.64 8.98 -6.09
C THR A 454 -16.75 9.66 -5.30
N ASP A 455 -17.99 9.59 -5.80
CA ASP A 455 -19.18 10.11 -5.14
C ASP A 455 -19.98 9.04 -4.36
N GLU A 456 -19.39 7.85 -4.13
CA GLU A 456 -20.03 6.82 -3.32
C GLU A 456 -20.28 7.30 -1.89
N SER A 457 -21.50 7.08 -1.36
CA SER A 457 -21.93 7.62 -0.06
C SER A 457 -20.98 7.29 1.08
N VAL A 458 -20.46 6.08 1.13
CA VAL A 458 -19.53 5.63 2.17
C VAL A 458 -18.20 6.40 2.14
N ILE A 459 -17.73 6.80 0.95
CA ILE A 459 -16.53 7.62 0.80
C ILE A 459 -16.83 9.09 1.10
N GLN A 460 -18.00 9.59 0.73
CA GLN A 460 -18.47 10.91 1.15
C GLN A 460 -18.43 11.07 2.67
N GLU A 461 -18.95 10.08 3.41
CA GLU A 461 -18.92 10.04 4.87
C GLU A 461 -17.51 9.97 5.43
N TYR A 462 -16.66 9.14 4.83
CA TYR A 462 -15.27 9.02 5.26
C TYR A 462 -14.48 10.33 5.04
N VAL A 463 -14.68 11.01 3.90
CA VAL A 463 -14.07 12.33 3.63
C VAL A 463 -14.55 13.37 4.63
N ALA A 464 -15.84 13.36 5.01
CA ALA A 464 -16.35 14.22 6.08
C ALA A 464 -15.62 13.96 7.42
N ASP A 465 -15.37 12.69 7.77
CA ASP A 465 -14.59 12.30 8.95
C ASP A 465 -13.12 12.77 8.86
N VAL A 466 -12.50 12.76 7.68
CA VAL A 466 -11.16 13.32 7.45
C VAL A 466 -11.13 14.82 7.76
N LEU A 467 -12.14 15.58 7.30
CA LEU A 467 -12.19 17.02 7.53
C LEU A 467 -12.22 17.41 9.02
N VAL A 468 -12.77 16.55 9.87
CA VAL A 468 -12.86 16.80 11.33
C VAL A 468 -11.86 15.96 12.15
N GLY A 469 -10.90 15.33 11.50
CA GLY A 469 -9.86 14.55 12.17
C GLY A 469 -10.35 13.27 12.84
N LYS A 470 -11.40 12.65 12.31
CA LYS A 470 -11.92 11.34 12.75
C LYS A 470 -11.44 10.18 11.89
N ALA A 471 -10.84 10.46 10.73
CA ALA A 471 -10.33 9.47 9.80
C ALA A 471 -8.98 9.91 9.23
N VAL A 472 -8.20 8.93 8.78
CA VAL A 472 -6.88 9.14 8.16
C VAL A 472 -7.05 9.52 6.69
N ALA A 473 -6.21 10.42 6.19
CA ALA A 473 -5.92 10.60 4.77
C ALA A 473 -4.41 10.74 4.60
N ASP A 474 -3.79 9.79 3.92
CA ASP A 474 -2.34 9.72 3.69
C ASP A 474 -1.97 9.54 2.22
N GLY A 475 -2.96 9.52 1.34
CA GLY A 475 -2.76 9.46 -0.10
C GLY A 475 -1.90 10.62 -0.62
N ARG A 476 -1.19 10.35 -1.73
CA ARG A 476 -0.36 11.35 -2.44
C ARG A 476 -0.83 11.49 -3.87
N LEU A 477 -0.67 12.68 -4.45
CA LEU A 477 -0.99 12.89 -5.85
C LEU A 477 -0.21 11.93 -6.73
N SER A 478 -0.92 11.21 -7.59
CA SER A 478 -0.28 10.31 -8.57
C SER A 478 0.23 11.04 -9.81
N VAL A 479 -0.33 12.21 -10.12
CA VAL A 479 0.04 13.03 -11.28
C VAL A 479 0.22 14.49 -10.88
N ALA A 480 0.95 15.26 -11.70
CA ALA A 480 1.07 16.70 -11.53
C ALA A 480 -0.29 17.41 -11.74
N VAL A 481 -0.49 18.53 -11.05
CA VAL A 481 -1.60 19.45 -11.27
C VAL A 481 -1.00 20.78 -11.72
N ALA A 482 -0.89 20.97 -13.01
CA ALA A 482 -0.16 22.08 -13.64
C ALA A 482 1.19 22.32 -12.96
N ASP A 483 1.56 23.58 -12.72
CA ASP A 483 2.79 23.96 -12.00
C ASP A 483 2.58 24.08 -10.48
N LEU A 484 1.40 23.68 -9.97
CA LEU A 484 1.02 23.84 -8.56
C LEU A 484 1.49 22.70 -7.67
N PHE A 485 1.31 21.47 -8.13
CA PHE A 485 1.60 20.26 -7.37
C PHE A 485 2.30 19.24 -8.26
N LYS A 486 3.21 18.50 -7.64
CA LYS A 486 3.96 17.40 -8.27
C LYS A 486 3.37 16.04 -7.88
N PRO A 487 3.65 14.97 -8.64
CA PRO A 487 3.41 13.62 -8.16
C PRO A 487 4.12 13.41 -6.82
N GLY A 488 3.43 12.79 -5.85
CA GLY A 488 3.93 12.61 -4.49
C GLY A 488 3.53 13.70 -3.49
N ASP A 489 3.04 14.85 -3.96
CA ASP A 489 2.54 15.91 -3.06
C ASP A 489 1.28 15.46 -2.32
N GLY A 490 1.19 15.90 -1.07
CA GLY A 490 0.04 15.69 -0.20
C GLY A 490 0.42 15.81 1.28
N VAL A 491 -0.58 16.12 2.10
CA VAL A 491 -0.45 16.25 3.55
C VAL A 491 -1.17 15.09 4.21
N THR A 492 -0.56 14.48 5.21
CA THR A 492 -1.21 13.44 6.00
C THR A 492 -2.13 14.09 7.04
N ILE A 493 -3.38 13.70 7.04
CA ILE A 493 -4.32 13.99 8.13
C ILE A 493 -4.41 12.76 9.01
N THR A 494 -4.03 12.91 10.28
CA THR A 494 -4.19 11.88 11.29
C THR A 494 -5.32 12.22 12.23
N PRO A 495 -6.06 11.26 12.75
CA PRO A 495 -7.10 11.52 13.74
C PRO A 495 -6.53 12.22 14.97
N LYS A 496 -7.12 13.35 15.37
CA LYS A 496 -6.78 14.06 16.62
C LYS A 496 -7.34 13.36 17.86
N VAL A 497 -8.34 12.51 17.68
CA VAL A 497 -9.01 11.77 18.75
C VAL A 497 -9.11 10.31 18.32
N SER A 498 -8.67 9.38 19.15
CA SER A 498 -8.94 7.97 18.91
C SER A 498 -10.46 7.79 18.89
N ARG A 499 -10.99 7.28 17.76
CA ARG A 499 -12.42 7.00 17.64
C ARG A 499 -12.75 5.84 18.57
N ILE A 500 -13.55 6.11 19.62
CA ILE A 500 -14.08 5.04 20.45
C ILE A 500 -15.28 4.44 19.71
N TYR A 501 -15.21 3.14 19.47
CA TYR A 501 -16.29 2.37 18.84
C TYR A 501 -17.30 1.95 19.90
N ARG A 502 -18.56 1.77 19.49
CA ARG A 502 -19.59 1.29 20.41
C ARG A 502 -19.27 -0.17 20.78
N PRO A 503 -19.15 -0.51 22.05
CA PRO A 503 -18.85 -1.87 22.47
C PRO A 503 -19.83 -2.90 21.90
N GLU A 504 -21.10 -2.54 21.79
CA GLU A 504 -22.18 -3.40 21.30
C GLU A 504 -21.96 -3.85 19.85
N ASP A 505 -21.39 -2.97 19.00
CA ASP A 505 -21.09 -3.29 17.61
C ASP A 505 -20.00 -4.37 17.47
N TYR A 506 -19.30 -4.67 18.56
CA TYR A 506 -18.22 -5.68 18.66
C TYR A 506 -18.54 -6.79 19.67
N GLY A 507 -19.82 -6.98 20.00
CA GLY A 507 -20.25 -8.05 20.91
C GLY A 507 -19.89 -7.84 22.37
N MET A 508 -19.60 -6.60 22.80
CA MET A 508 -19.31 -6.23 24.19
C MET A 508 -20.44 -5.36 24.74
N ASP A 509 -20.63 -5.38 26.05
CA ASP A 509 -21.66 -4.60 26.75
C ASP A 509 -21.02 -3.39 27.44
N SER A 510 -21.44 -2.17 27.04
CA SER A 510 -20.95 -0.92 27.61
C SER A 510 -21.19 -0.82 29.13
N LYS A 511 -22.33 -1.33 29.63
CA LYS A 511 -22.64 -1.34 31.07
C LYS A 511 -21.71 -2.25 31.88
N ILE A 512 -21.22 -3.33 31.25
CA ILE A 512 -20.21 -4.19 31.86
C ILE A 512 -18.86 -3.46 31.87
N LEU A 513 -18.49 -2.78 30.81
CA LEU A 513 -17.25 -2.00 30.73
C LEU A 513 -17.22 -0.83 31.73
N GLU A 514 -18.36 -0.23 32.10
CA GLU A 514 -18.44 0.78 33.16
C GLU A 514 -17.98 0.30 34.52
N LYS A 515 -17.96 -1.03 34.78
CA LYS A 515 -17.41 -1.60 36.02
C LYS A 515 -15.90 -1.28 36.16
N ILE A 516 -15.20 -1.06 35.04
CA ILE A 516 -13.78 -0.69 34.99
C ILE A 516 -13.58 0.68 35.64
N ASP A 517 -14.47 1.64 35.37
CA ASP A 517 -14.43 2.97 35.98
C ASP A 517 -14.39 2.88 37.49
N ARG A 518 -15.28 2.03 38.08
CA ARG A 518 -15.34 1.80 39.52
C ARG A 518 -14.05 1.18 40.05
N ILE A 519 -13.55 0.13 39.41
CA ILE A 519 -12.31 -0.55 39.81
C ILE A 519 -11.11 0.44 39.77
N ALA A 520 -11.00 1.24 38.71
CA ALA A 520 -9.95 2.24 38.60
C ALA A 520 -10.02 3.28 39.72
N MET A 521 -11.22 3.76 40.03
CA MET A 521 -11.43 4.74 41.10
C MET A 521 -11.23 4.17 42.51
N GLU A 522 -11.60 2.91 42.72
CA GLU A 522 -11.33 2.17 44.00
C GLU A 522 -9.82 2.05 44.24
N GLY A 523 -9.03 1.73 43.19
CA GLY A 523 -7.57 1.68 43.27
C GLY A 523 -6.94 3.02 43.64
N ILE A 524 -7.40 4.11 43.03
CA ILE A 524 -6.95 5.46 43.34
C ILE A 524 -7.31 5.84 44.79
N LYS A 525 -8.55 5.57 45.20
CA LYS A 525 -9.01 5.84 46.56
C LYS A 525 -8.22 5.04 47.60
N ALA A 526 -7.87 3.81 47.29
CA ALA A 526 -7.05 2.95 48.16
C ALA A 526 -5.56 3.33 48.15
N LYS A 527 -5.17 4.39 47.40
CA LYS A 527 -3.78 4.80 47.19
C LYS A 527 -2.88 3.68 46.66
N ALA A 528 -3.44 2.81 45.79
CA ALA A 528 -2.68 1.78 45.10
C ALA A 528 -1.88 2.40 43.95
N TYR A 529 -2.43 3.42 43.29
CA TYR A 529 -1.82 4.25 42.27
C TYR A 529 -2.52 5.61 42.21
N PRO A 530 -1.83 6.71 41.84
CA PRO A 530 -2.44 8.04 41.79
C PRO A 530 -3.33 8.26 40.57
N GLY A 531 -3.05 7.60 39.47
CA GLY A 531 -3.83 7.67 38.24
C GLY A 531 -3.45 6.57 37.25
N CYS A 532 -4.25 6.41 36.20
CA CYS A 532 -4.02 5.41 35.16
C CYS A 532 -4.71 5.75 33.85
N GLN A 533 -4.23 5.14 32.76
CA GLN A 533 -4.92 5.07 31.46
C GLN A 533 -5.34 3.63 31.19
N ILE A 534 -6.54 3.45 30.64
CA ILE A 534 -7.07 2.13 30.29
C ILE A 534 -7.63 2.18 28.88
N LEU A 535 -7.04 1.36 28.01
CA LEU A 535 -7.45 1.18 26.62
C LEU A 535 -7.82 -0.28 26.38
N ILE A 536 -9.02 -0.54 25.84
CA ILE A 536 -9.46 -1.86 25.42
C ILE A 536 -9.73 -1.83 23.92
N LEU A 537 -9.09 -2.75 23.22
CA LEU A 537 -9.28 -3.00 21.80
C LEU A 537 -10.05 -4.31 21.61
N LYS A 538 -11.04 -4.30 20.72
CA LYS A 538 -11.71 -5.51 20.24
C LYS A 538 -11.62 -5.53 18.71
N ASP A 539 -11.04 -6.58 18.16
CA ASP A 539 -10.76 -6.71 16.72
C ASP A 539 -10.00 -5.49 16.14
N GLY A 540 -8.98 -5.03 16.91
CA GLY A 540 -8.17 -3.87 16.55
C GLY A 540 -8.88 -2.51 16.70
N LYS A 541 -10.10 -2.46 17.22
CA LYS A 541 -10.88 -1.23 17.40
C LYS A 541 -10.97 -0.83 18.87
N PRO A 542 -10.67 0.44 19.23
CA PRO A 542 -10.82 0.92 20.61
C PRO A 542 -12.30 1.01 20.99
N VAL A 543 -12.72 0.16 21.91
CA VAL A 543 -14.09 0.10 22.43
C VAL A 543 -14.21 0.72 23.82
N TYR A 544 -13.09 0.94 24.51
CA TYR A 544 -12.99 1.65 25.78
C TYR A 544 -11.64 2.37 25.85
N ASP A 545 -11.63 3.64 26.20
CA ASP A 545 -10.43 4.47 26.28
C ASP A 545 -10.68 5.62 27.27
N LYS A 546 -10.19 5.45 28.51
CA LYS A 546 -10.39 6.41 29.60
C LYS A 546 -9.12 6.60 30.42
N SER A 547 -8.99 7.80 30.97
CA SER A 547 -7.94 8.20 31.93
C SER A 547 -8.57 8.56 33.26
N PHE A 548 -7.87 8.23 34.37
CA PHE A 548 -8.35 8.42 35.73
C PHE A 548 -7.25 9.01 36.62
N GLY A 549 -7.66 9.81 37.62
CA GLY A 549 -6.77 10.34 38.66
C GLY A 549 -5.78 11.38 38.19
N THR A 550 -4.66 11.46 38.89
CA THR A 550 -3.60 12.47 38.75
C THR A 550 -2.24 11.81 38.59
N PHE A 551 -1.20 12.59 38.25
CA PHE A 551 0.17 12.09 38.05
C PHE A 551 0.79 11.59 39.35
N THR A 552 0.59 12.34 40.44
CA THR A 552 1.01 11.97 41.81
C THR A 552 -0.14 12.25 42.77
N TYR A 553 -0.04 11.80 44.01
CA TYR A 553 -1.06 12.09 45.01
C TYR A 553 -1.10 13.56 45.45
N GLU A 554 -0.02 14.29 45.23
CA GLU A 554 0.14 15.68 45.58
C GLU A 554 -0.11 16.64 44.39
N SER A 555 -0.32 16.09 43.18
CA SER A 555 -0.49 16.86 41.95
C SER A 555 -1.94 17.03 41.58
N ASP A 556 -2.33 18.26 41.19
CA ASP A 556 -3.64 18.52 40.57
C ASP A 556 -3.66 18.21 39.06
N ARG A 557 -2.50 17.88 38.47
CA ARG A 557 -2.39 17.51 37.06
C ARG A 557 -3.07 16.16 36.82
N LYS A 558 -4.18 16.19 36.08
CA LYS A 558 -4.92 14.98 35.69
C LYS A 558 -4.14 14.19 34.68
N VAL A 559 -4.34 12.86 34.72
CA VAL A 559 -3.86 11.97 33.66
C VAL A 559 -4.72 12.16 32.41
N GLU A 560 -4.07 12.41 31.29
CA GLU A 560 -4.67 12.59 29.97
C GLU A 560 -4.30 11.43 29.04
N LYS A 561 -5.02 11.27 27.93
CA LYS A 561 -4.80 10.16 26.99
C LYS A 561 -3.45 10.22 26.26
N ASP A 562 -2.88 11.41 26.14
CA ASP A 562 -1.61 11.65 25.46
C ASP A 562 -0.40 11.59 26.38
N ASP A 563 -0.61 11.27 27.67
CA ASP A 563 0.49 11.15 28.63
C ASP A 563 1.31 9.89 28.36
N LEU A 564 2.63 10.03 28.47
CA LEU A 564 3.59 8.94 28.24
C LEU A 564 3.91 8.23 29.56
N TYR A 565 3.96 6.90 29.47
CA TYR A 565 4.36 6.03 30.58
C TYR A 565 5.69 5.34 30.27
N ASP A 566 6.52 5.17 31.30
CA ASP A 566 7.62 4.24 31.24
C ASP A 566 7.07 2.82 31.12
N LEU A 567 7.42 2.14 30.03
CA LEU A 567 6.93 0.78 29.74
C LEU A 567 7.62 -0.29 30.57
N ALA A 568 8.73 0.03 31.27
CA ALA A 568 9.50 -0.91 32.06
C ALA A 568 9.70 -2.25 31.35
N SER A 569 9.27 -3.38 31.93
CA SER A 569 9.41 -4.71 31.32
C SER A 569 8.56 -4.96 30.07
N LEU A 570 7.54 -4.13 29.79
CA LEU A 570 6.81 -4.21 28.52
C LEU A 570 7.71 -3.90 27.32
N THR A 571 8.84 -3.20 27.55
CA THR A 571 9.89 -3.00 26.53
C THR A 571 10.38 -4.33 25.92
N LYS A 572 10.35 -5.44 26.69
CA LYS A 572 10.72 -6.77 26.19
C LYS A 572 9.82 -7.22 25.04
N THR A 573 8.52 -6.97 25.14
CA THR A 573 7.53 -7.36 24.11
C THR A 573 7.33 -6.32 23.03
N THR A 574 7.42 -5.03 23.38
CA THR A 574 7.12 -3.94 22.43
C THR A 574 8.32 -3.46 21.63
N ALA A 575 9.55 -3.72 22.09
CA ALA A 575 10.77 -3.32 21.38
C ALA A 575 11.71 -4.51 21.16
N THR A 576 12.15 -5.19 22.23
CA THR A 576 13.16 -6.26 22.12
C THR A 576 12.67 -7.43 21.27
N LEU A 577 11.44 -7.92 21.52
CA LEU A 577 10.87 -9.03 20.75
C LEU A 577 10.74 -8.66 19.26
N LEU A 578 10.30 -7.45 18.92
CA LEU A 578 10.20 -7.01 17.52
C LEU A 578 11.55 -6.99 16.82
N ALA A 579 12.61 -6.53 17.51
CA ALA A 579 13.97 -6.57 16.99
C ALA A 579 14.47 -8.01 16.79
N VAL A 580 14.14 -8.90 17.72
CA VAL A 580 14.46 -10.34 17.64
C VAL A 580 13.72 -10.98 16.45
N MET A 581 12.43 -10.70 16.27
CA MET A 581 11.64 -11.18 15.14
C MET A 581 12.24 -10.75 13.80
N LYS A 582 12.63 -9.48 13.69
CA LYS A 582 13.30 -8.96 12.48
C LYS A 582 14.59 -9.70 12.17
N LEU A 583 15.46 -9.90 13.17
CA LEU A 583 16.72 -10.62 12.99
C LEU A 583 16.51 -12.11 12.63
N TYR A 584 15.47 -12.72 13.19
CA TYR A 584 15.07 -14.09 12.84
C TYR A 584 14.59 -14.17 11.38
N ASP A 585 13.76 -13.24 10.95
CA ASP A 585 13.25 -13.14 9.58
C ASP A 585 14.37 -12.90 8.55
N GLU A 586 15.40 -12.12 8.94
CA GLU A 586 16.62 -11.93 8.17
C GLU A 586 17.58 -13.15 8.19
N GLY A 587 17.23 -14.24 8.87
CA GLY A 587 18.05 -15.45 8.97
C GLY A 587 19.36 -15.26 9.75
N LYS A 588 19.43 -14.28 10.67
CA LYS A 588 20.65 -13.99 11.45
C LYS A 588 20.90 -15.01 12.56
N PHE A 589 19.87 -15.71 13.01
CA PHE A 589 19.93 -16.80 13.98
C PHE A 589 18.73 -17.74 13.86
N GLY A 590 18.86 -18.95 14.42
CA GLY A 590 17.76 -19.89 14.63
C GLY A 590 17.34 -19.96 16.09
N LEU A 591 16.11 -20.35 16.38
CA LEU A 591 15.60 -20.47 17.74
C LEU A 591 16.36 -21.52 18.57
N THR A 592 16.85 -22.57 17.92
CA THR A 592 17.65 -23.65 18.55
C THR A 592 19.12 -23.30 18.71
N ASP A 593 19.55 -22.14 18.20
CA ASP A 593 20.93 -21.69 18.36
C ASP A 593 21.25 -21.43 19.83
N ARG A 594 22.48 -21.75 20.21
CA ARG A 594 22.99 -21.50 21.57
C ARG A 594 23.39 -20.04 21.73
N ILE A 595 23.00 -19.41 22.81
CA ILE A 595 23.38 -18.01 23.10
C ILE A 595 24.91 -17.85 23.17
N SER A 596 25.65 -18.89 23.54
CA SER A 596 27.13 -18.89 23.56
C SER A 596 27.78 -18.76 22.19
N GLN A 597 27.07 -19.00 21.09
CA GLN A 597 27.54 -18.72 19.72
C GLN A 597 27.63 -17.21 19.47
N TYR A 598 26.75 -16.43 20.06
CA TYR A 598 26.67 -14.98 19.91
C TYR A 598 27.35 -14.22 21.07
N ILE A 599 27.45 -14.85 22.24
CA ILE A 599 28.09 -14.29 23.44
C ILE A 599 29.25 -15.21 23.88
N PRO A 600 30.46 -15.01 23.36
CA PRO A 600 31.59 -15.90 23.62
C PRO A 600 31.95 -16.07 25.12
N ALA A 601 31.66 -15.05 25.95
CA ALA A 601 31.88 -15.07 27.39
C ALA A 601 31.09 -16.17 28.13
N LEU A 602 30.07 -16.75 27.49
CA LEU A 602 29.24 -17.82 28.05
C LEU A 602 29.79 -19.26 27.73
N LYS A 603 30.79 -19.37 26.87
CA LYS A 603 31.45 -20.66 26.58
C LYS A 603 32.14 -21.17 27.84
N GLY A 604 32.04 -22.47 28.10
CA GLY A 604 32.62 -23.10 29.30
C GLY A 604 31.85 -22.84 30.59
N THR A 605 30.70 -22.13 30.53
CA THR A 605 29.81 -21.91 31.68
C THR A 605 28.58 -22.83 31.65
N ASP A 606 27.84 -22.89 32.73
CA ASP A 606 26.54 -23.63 32.80
C ASP A 606 25.49 -23.10 31.80
N LYS A 607 25.71 -21.93 31.20
CA LYS A 607 24.83 -21.29 30.21
C LYS A 607 25.21 -21.60 28.75
N GLU A 608 26.30 -22.29 28.52
CA GLU A 608 26.80 -22.58 27.16
C GLU A 608 25.74 -23.24 26.27
N ARG A 609 24.91 -24.08 26.85
CA ARG A 609 23.87 -24.84 26.12
C ARG A 609 22.49 -24.16 26.06
N VAL A 610 22.33 -23.04 26.70
CA VAL A 610 21.06 -22.29 26.68
C VAL A 610 20.77 -21.84 25.26
N THR A 611 19.53 -22.09 24.79
CA THR A 611 19.08 -21.69 23.45
C THR A 611 18.39 -20.34 23.48
N ILE A 612 18.27 -19.71 22.29
CA ILE A 612 17.51 -18.48 22.11
C ILE A 612 16.03 -18.70 22.44
N GLU A 613 15.47 -19.87 22.07
CA GLU A 613 14.08 -20.24 22.42
C GLU A 613 13.88 -20.30 23.94
N GLU A 614 14.78 -20.93 24.68
CA GLU A 614 14.69 -20.98 26.16
C GLU A 614 14.76 -19.60 26.81
N LEU A 615 15.52 -18.65 26.20
CA LEU A 615 15.53 -17.25 26.64
C LEU A 615 14.19 -16.57 26.40
N LEU A 616 13.64 -16.69 25.18
CA LEU A 616 12.38 -16.06 24.79
C LEU A 616 11.19 -16.60 25.60
N LEU A 617 11.21 -17.88 25.95
CA LEU A 617 10.20 -18.53 26.78
C LEU A 617 10.43 -18.36 28.29
N HIS A 618 11.41 -17.58 28.73
CA HIS A 618 11.81 -17.43 30.14
C HIS A 618 12.16 -18.76 30.86
N GLN A 619 12.66 -19.75 30.11
CA GLN A 619 12.99 -21.09 30.61
C GLN A 619 14.50 -21.31 30.73
N SER A 620 15.31 -20.29 30.49
CA SER A 620 16.78 -20.38 30.49
C SER A 620 17.40 -20.73 31.85
N GLY A 621 16.69 -20.49 32.93
CA GLY A 621 17.21 -20.60 34.30
C GLY A 621 18.15 -19.47 34.72
N ILE A 622 18.40 -18.48 33.86
CA ILE A 622 19.14 -17.26 34.22
C ILE A 622 18.30 -16.46 35.19
N PRO A 623 18.85 -16.00 36.34
CA PRO A 623 18.09 -15.18 37.31
C PRO A 623 17.53 -13.93 36.64
N ALA A 624 16.27 -13.60 36.96
CA ALA A 624 15.55 -12.45 36.38
C ALA A 624 16.18 -11.10 36.77
N PHE A 625 16.89 -11.04 37.86
CA PHE A 625 17.51 -9.84 38.38
C PHE A 625 18.87 -10.17 39.04
N TRP A 626 19.87 -9.35 38.74
CA TRP A 626 21.14 -9.33 39.43
C TRP A 626 21.57 -7.90 39.71
N PRO A 627 21.89 -7.59 40.99
CA PRO A 627 22.16 -6.19 41.39
C PRO A 627 23.62 -5.80 41.09
N PHE A 628 23.98 -5.65 39.79
CA PHE A 628 25.34 -5.29 39.37
C PHE A 628 25.85 -3.99 40.03
N TYR A 629 24.96 -3.04 40.32
CA TYR A 629 25.30 -1.79 40.98
C TYR A 629 25.99 -1.99 42.34
N LYS A 630 25.72 -3.11 43.04
CA LYS A 630 26.40 -3.41 44.31
C LYS A 630 27.91 -3.59 44.19
N GLU A 631 28.38 -3.95 43.01
CA GLU A 631 29.82 -4.09 42.74
C GLU A 631 30.51 -2.73 42.58
N THR A 632 29.73 -1.64 42.34
CA THR A 632 30.26 -0.28 42.22
C THR A 632 30.33 0.45 43.57
N ILE A 633 29.72 -0.09 44.63
CA ILE A 633 29.67 0.47 45.96
C ILE A 633 30.91 0.08 46.73
N ASP A 634 31.55 1.06 47.36
CA ASP A 634 32.66 0.81 48.29
C ASP A 634 32.09 0.35 49.62
N LYS A 635 32.26 -0.95 49.93
CA LYS A 635 31.74 -1.57 51.16
C LYS A 635 32.43 -1.07 52.42
N ASP A 636 33.61 -0.51 52.33
CA ASP A 636 34.36 0.03 53.46
C ASP A 636 33.96 1.47 53.79
N SER A 637 33.18 2.09 52.90
CA SER A 637 32.70 3.47 53.08
C SER A 637 31.52 3.62 54.05
N TYR A 638 30.86 2.51 54.48
CA TYR A 638 29.75 2.53 55.41
C TYR A 638 29.80 1.33 56.37
N LYS A 639 29.06 1.46 57.49
CA LYS A 639 28.97 0.40 58.52
C LYS A 639 27.57 -0.15 58.58
N GLY A 640 27.44 -1.47 58.68
CA GLY A 640 26.17 -2.15 58.87
C GLY A 640 25.50 -2.58 57.58
N SER A 641 24.17 -2.62 57.52
CA SER A 641 23.40 -3.04 56.36
C SER A 641 23.21 -1.87 55.41
N PHE A 642 23.39 -2.09 54.10
CA PHE A 642 23.15 -1.08 53.05
C PHE A 642 21.65 -0.73 52.93
N TYR A 643 20.75 -1.66 53.25
CA TYR A 643 19.32 -1.48 53.20
C TYR A 643 18.65 -1.86 54.48
N ARG A 644 17.55 -1.15 54.80
CA ARG A 644 16.66 -1.44 55.93
C ARG A 644 15.20 -1.37 55.52
N ALA A 645 14.36 -2.17 56.19
CA ALA A 645 12.91 -2.18 55.94
C ALA A 645 12.16 -1.05 56.67
N ARG A 646 12.83 -0.35 57.58
CA ARG A 646 12.31 0.83 58.33
C ARG A 646 13.39 1.85 58.46
N PRO A 647 13.05 3.15 58.52
CA PRO A 647 14.04 4.20 58.74
C PRO A 647 14.69 4.07 60.12
N ASP A 648 15.97 4.46 60.20
CA ASP A 648 16.75 4.58 61.43
C ASP A 648 17.70 5.79 61.35
N ALA A 649 18.58 5.95 62.32
CA ALA A 649 19.49 7.10 62.41
C ALA A 649 20.47 7.25 61.22
N SER A 650 20.57 6.25 60.36
CA SER A 650 21.48 6.24 59.17
C SER A 650 20.78 5.88 57.87
N HIS A 651 19.48 5.64 57.88
CA HIS A 651 18.67 5.22 56.73
C HIS A 651 17.40 6.08 56.62
N HIS A 652 17.50 7.31 56.13
CA HIS A 652 16.35 8.21 55.97
C HIS A 652 15.84 8.22 54.53
N THR A 653 16.67 7.85 53.56
CA THR A 653 16.32 7.89 52.12
C THR A 653 15.49 6.65 51.78
N GLN A 654 14.19 6.85 51.60
CA GLN A 654 13.28 5.81 51.13
C GLN A 654 13.41 5.63 49.61
N ILE A 655 13.62 4.39 49.16
CA ILE A 655 13.74 4.06 47.74
C ILE A 655 12.62 3.09 47.27
N ASP A 656 11.87 2.54 48.20
CA ASP A 656 10.69 1.73 47.91
C ASP A 656 9.79 1.64 49.18
N THR A 657 8.58 1.13 49.07
CA THR A 657 7.56 1.09 50.16
C THR A 657 8.07 0.61 51.54
N ARG A 658 9.01 -0.31 51.54
CA ARG A 658 9.67 -0.85 52.76
C ARG A 658 11.17 -1.01 52.53
N LEU A 659 11.79 -0.04 51.89
CA LEU A 659 13.20 -0.11 51.57
C LEU A 659 13.85 1.27 51.74
N TYR A 660 14.75 1.37 52.71
CA TYR A 660 15.55 2.58 52.99
C TYR A 660 17.01 2.26 52.74
N VAL A 661 17.70 3.12 52.03
CA VAL A 661 19.13 3.01 51.76
C VAL A 661 19.92 3.84 52.76
N ILE A 662 21.15 3.40 53.08
CA ILE A 662 22.04 4.14 53.93
C ILE A 662 22.36 5.53 53.35
N ASP A 663 22.32 6.60 54.15
CA ASP A 663 22.40 7.98 53.69
C ASP A 663 23.78 8.36 53.17
N LYS A 664 24.83 7.72 53.69
CA LYS A 664 26.23 8.02 53.35
C LYS A 664 26.97 6.76 52.96
N PHE A 665 27.47 6.76 51.75
CA PHE A 665 28.35 5.76 51.18
C PHE A 665 29.13 6.36 50.02
N ASP A 666 30.22 5.74 49.65
CA ASP A 666 31.01 6.12 48.48
C ASP A 666 30.95 5.01 47.41
N TYR A 667 31.18 5.41 46.19
CA TYR A 667 31.41 4.47 45.09
C TYR A 667 32.89 4.15 44.99
N ARG A 668 33.22 2.98 44.52
CA ARG A 668 34.58 2.54 44.21
C ARG A 668 35.17 3.47 43.15
N LYS A 669 36.28 4.18 43.49
CA LYS A 669 36.90 5.19 42.63
C LYS A 669 37.43 4.64 41.30
N GLU A 670 37.80 3.35 41.28
CA GLU A 670 38.23 2.64 40.07
C GLU A 670 37.07 2.31 39.10
N LEU A 671 35.81 2.38 39.54
CA LEU A 671 34.64 2.07 38.74
C LEU A 671 33.75 3.29 38.45
N MET A 672 33.81 4.31 39.29
CA MET A 672 32.94 5.49 39.18
C MET A 672 33.75 6.78 39.26
N ALA A 673 33.49 7.69 38.31
CA ALA A 673 34.07 9.04 38.28
C ALA A 673 32.96 10.12 38.27
N LYS A 674 33.31 11.35 38.70
CA LYS A 674 32.38 12.50 38.66
C LYS A 674 32.41 13.24 37.32
N THR A 675 33.37 12.96 36.47
CA THR A 675 33.58 13.62 35.18
C THR A 675 33.74 12.60 34.05
N PHE A 676 33.29 12.98 32.88
CA PHE A 676 33.48 12.18 31.64
C PHE A 676 34.99 12.06 31.31
N SER A 677 35.40 10.88 30.91
CA SER A 677 36.73 10.65 30.30
C SER A 677 36.67 9.41 29.40
N ALA A 678 37.72 9.15 28.61
CA ALA A 678 37.85 7.99 27.77
C ALA A 678 37.72 6.64 28.52
N ASP A 679 38.13 6.60 29.78
CA ASP A 679 37.99 5.43 30.64
C ASP A 679 36.64 5.36 31.35
N TYR A 680 35.96 6.50 31.55
CA TYR A 680 34.64 6.62 32.14
C TYR A 680 33.63 7.23 31.15
N PRO A 681 33.29 6.57 30.04
CA PRO A 681 32.46 7.13 28.97
C PRO A 681 30.95 7.03 29.21
N LEU A 682 30.51 6.24 30.18
CA LEU A 682 29.09 5.92 30.36
C LEU A 682 28.51 6.75 31.49
N GLN A 683 27.72 7.78 31.16
CA GLN A 683 26.96 8.54 32.14
C GLN A 683 25.81 7.67 32.66
N VAL A 684 25.75 7.44 33.98
CA VAL A 684 24.73 6.65 34.67
C VAL A 684 23.80 7.50 35.52
N ALA A 685 24.25 8.72 35.91
CA ALA A 685 23.46 9.76 36.57
C ALA A 685 24.18 11.12 36.40
N ASP A 686 23.57 12.19 36.88
CA ASP A 686 24.22 13.51 36.87
C ASP A 686 25.52 13.45 37.62
N SER A 687 26.61 13.88 36.92
CA SER A 687 27.97 13.85 37.46
C SER A 687 28.44 12.47 37.95
N MET A 688 27.94 11.41 37.30
CA MET A 688 28.34 10.03 37.58
C MET A 688 28.64 9.26 36.30
N PHE A 689 29.86 8.80 36.14
CA PHE A 689 30.34 8.11 34.94
C PHE A 689 30.96 6.76 35.31
N LEU A 690 30.52 5.71 34.65
CA LEU A 690 30.95 4.33 34.87
C LEU A 690 32.17 4.00 33.98
N HIS A 691 33.14 3.32 34.57
CA HIS A 691 34.33 2.84 33.88
C HIS A 691 33.96 1.76 32.83
N ARG A 692 34.54 1.84 31.64
CA ARG A 692 34.25 0.91 30.53
C ARG A 692 34.50 -0.56 30.89
N SER A 693 35.53 -0.89 31.69
CA SER A 693 35.81 -2.25 32.09
C SER A 693 34.72 -2.93 32.88
N PHE A 694 33.92 -2.16 33.64
CA PHE A 694 32.78 -2.70 34.36
C PHE A 694 31.68 -3.17 33.39
N ARG A 695 31.35 -2.32 32.40
CA ARG A 695 30.41 -2.70 31.33
C ARG A 695 30.87 -3.97 30.61
N ASP A 696 32.16 -4.02 30.24
CA ASP A 696 32.72 -5.12 29.47
C ASP A 696 32.78 -6.43 30.29
N SER A 697 32.85 -6.32 31.62
CA SER A 697 32.82 -7.46 32.55
C SER A 697 31.42 -8.06 32.79
N ILE A 698 30.32 -7.34 32.45
CA ILE A 698 28.94 -7.77 32.78
C ILE A 698 28.65 -9.15 32.19
N MET A 699 29.00 -9.42 30.94
CA MET A 699 28.75 -10.72 30.31
C MET A 699 29.56 -11.84 30.96
N VAL A 700 30.77 -11.56 31.43
CA VAL A 700 31.60 -12.52 32.18
C VAL A 700 30.96 -12.77 33.55
N GLN A 701 30.47 -11.76 34.22
CA GLN A 701 29.78 -11.90 35.51
C GLN A 701 28.49 -12.71 35.35
N ILE A 702 27.69 -12.47 34.30
CA ILE A 702 26.51 -13.30 33.98
C ILE A 702 26.91 -14.77 33.81
N GLY A 703 28.04 -15.06 33.15
CA GLY A 703 28.59 -16.41 33.03
C GLY A 703 28.82 -17.11 34.37
N ARG A 704 29.23 -16.38 35.42
CA ARG A 704 29.52 -16.89 36.78
C ARG A 704 28.28 -17.07 37.66
N ILE A 705 27.17 -16.44 37.35
CA ILE A 705 25.93 -16.56 38.14
C ILE A 705 25.34 -17.94 37.91
N PRO A 706 25.09 -18.78 38.92
CA PRO A 706 24.56 -20.13 38.71
C PRO A 706 23.13 -20.08 38.15
N LEU A 707 22.81 -20.99 37.23
CA LEU A 707 21.43 -21.19 36.79
C LEU A 707 20.54 -21.64 37.92
N LYS A 708 19.33 -21.06 37.99
CA LYS A 708 18.24 -21.57 38.83
C LYS A 708 17.55 -22.73 38.13
N ASP A 709 16.62 -23.41 38.84
CA ASP A 709 15.85 -24.52 38.26
C ASP A 709 15.15 -24.04 36.95
N ARG A 710 15.38 -24.80 35.85
CA ARG A 710 14.86 -24.48 34.50
C ARG A 710 13.33 -24.68 34.38
N ARG A 711 12.68 -25.23 35.38
CA ARG A 711 11.25 -25.52 35.30
C ARG A 711 10.38 -24.36 35.79
N TYR A 712 10.40 -23.25 35.10
CA TYR A 712 9.31 -22.29 35.20
C TYR A 712 8.06 -22.88 34.53
N ARG A 713 7.10 -23.36 35.32
CA ARG A 713 5.73 -23.58 34.88
C ARG A 713 4.98 -22.27 35.14
N TYR A 714 4.59 -21.58 34.09
CA TYR A 714 3.55 -20.56 34.18
C TYR A 714 2.20 -21.22 34.13
#